data_257917961bfef7fc8cd3b43960f1a487
#
_entry.id   257917961bfef7fc8cd3b43960f1a487
#
_cell.length_a   1.000
_cell.length_b   1.000
_cell.length_c   1.000
_cell.angle_alpha   90.00
_cell.angle_beta   90.00
_cell.angle_gamma   90.00
#
_symmetry.space_group_name_H-M   'P 1'
#
loop_
_entity.id
_entity.type
_entity.pdbx_description
1 polymer ?
#
loop_
_entity_poly.entity_id
_entity_poly.type
_entity_poly.pdbx_seq_one_letter_code
_entity_poly.pdbx_strand_id
1 'polypeptide(L)'
;MIRDSKTISDDVYFKDNYNYPLGKEAFNLVSSTALNNTNIISDMCNLELVKNDKLLPIYNENIDSEEYITNLSIKGLNKRLNNNVTDKYKRRLLYELEVIKKMGFSNYFLVVYDFIKYAKKNNILVGPGRGSAAGSLVAYSLGITDIDPIKYDLLFERFLNPERISMPDIDTDFPDIYRGQIIEYVKQKYGEKRVSGIITFGTMAAKLVLRDVGRVLNIPIKTIDTLCKKIPTVTKLKLKDFYENDENFRNIIKSTEKLSLLYEISSLIEGFPRHISTHVAGVVMRRVDLDTVIPLVKNDDMYVSGYTMEYLEELGLLKMDFLGIKNLTTIMNIMEDIEKHEGIKMNFSDIPLNDKDTLKIFEQADTCGIFQFESDGMKNFLRKLKPNTIEDIFAAIALFRPGPAVNIDSYIRRKHGLEKVEYIDDSLKDILSSTYGIIIYQEQIMQIAASMAGFSLGEADILRRAMSKKNMELLKSEEVKFIEGSINRGYSKETSKKIFDLILNFANYGFNKSHSVCYSIVAYKMAFLKAKYPKYFFSNLLSSVIGSETKTLEYINEARKLGINILLPDINISTNKYKVVENGIIFPISNIKNVGIITCRDIINSRENGFNDIYDCFSKILSRNVNKSTLESLIDASCFDSFGFNKQTLYYNLDNLINYAILTKDLDPDFVIKPEIEIKEEFSKRELLANEKECFGFYLSDHPTTIYKSRVDNIINLEDVPKYFNKNINIVVMIEKVRVVNTKNNDRMAFFLASDDTAQADLTLFPKVYSKYKD
;
A
#
# COMPACT_ATOMS: atom_id res chain seq x y z
N MET A 1 10.40 2.55 32.45
CA MET A 1 9.50 3.71 32.37
C MET A 1 8.78 3.79 31.02
N ILE A 2 9.46 3.91 29.86
CA ILE A 2 8.79 3.98 28.54
C ILE A 2 7.93 2.74 28.27
N ARG A 3 8.48 1.55 28.45
CA ARG A 3 7.80 0.26 28.23
C ARG A 3 6.55 0.10 29.10
N ASP A 4 6.67 0.44 30.38
CA ASP A 4 5.60 0.19 31.36
C ASP A 4 4.66 1.39 31.54
N SER A 5 4.73 2.36 30.64
CA SER A 5 3.92 3.61 30.66
C SER A 5 4.06 4.43 31.95
N LYS A 6 5.17 4.30 32.68
CA LYS A 6 5.46 5.03 33.90
C LYS A 6 6.10 6.39 33.64
N THR A 7 5.94 7.32 34.55
CA THR A 7 6.54 8.67 34.53
C THR A 7 7.59 8.82 35.61
N ILE A 8 8.33 9.92 35.59
CA ILE A 8 9.35 10.23 36.61
C ILE A 8 8.75 10.39 38.03
N SER A 9 7.44 10.66 38.10
CA SER A 9 6.73 10.77 39.36
C SER A 9 6.27 9.44 39.95
N ASP A 10 6.35 8.34 39.18
CA ASP A 10 6.00 7.01 39.65
C ASP A 10 7.17 6.39 40.40
N ASP A 11 6.90 5.65 41.47
CA ASP A 11 7.90 4.88 42.18
C ASP A 11 8.44 3.76 41.26
N VAL A 12 9.69 3.92 40.80
CA VAL A 12 10.42 2.93 40.01
C VAL A 12 11.63 2.48 40.80
N TYR A 13 11.53 1.30 41.42
CA TYR A 13 12.64 0.69 42.13
C TYR A 13 13.53 -0.07 41.16
N PHE A 14 14.78 0.39 41.02
CA PHE A 14 15.87 -0.44 40.54
C PHE A 14 16.48 -1.12 41.75
N LYS A 15 16.24 -2.41 41.94
CA LYS A 15 16.69 -3.17 43.10
C LYS A 15 18.21 -3.27 43.22
N ASP A 16 18.94 -3.20 42.10
CA ASP A 16 20.35 -3.46 41.99
C ASP A 16 21.08 -2.46 41.09
N ASN A 17 22.39 -2.38 41.24
CA ASN A 17 23.26 -1.64 40.35
C ASN A 17 23.40 -2.46 39.03
N TYR A 18 22.83 -1.96 37.92
CA TYR A 18 22.94 -2.61 36.62
C TYR A 18 24.19 -2.26 35.83
N ASN A 19 25.21 -1.64 36.50
CA ASN A 19 26.50 -1.43 35.88
C ASN A 19 27.18 -2.77 35.62
N TYR A 20 27.66 -2.94 34.39
CA TYR A 20 28.44 -4.14 34.04
C TYR A 20 29.92 -3.92 34.44
N PRO A 21 30.39 -4.58 35.46
CA PRO A 21 31.80 -4.42 35.89
C PRO A 21 32.73 -5.04 34.87
N LEU A 22 33.74 -4.31 34.44
CA LEU A 22 34.75 -4.76 33.50
C LEU A 22 36.12 -4.96 34.21
N GLY A 23 36.86 -6.00 33.82
CA GLY A 23 38.23 -6.22 34.24
C GLY A 23 38.36 -6.40 35.75
N LYS A 24 39.26 -5.63 36.38
CA LYS A 24 39.61 -5.80 37.81
C LYS A 24 38.45 -5.51 38.77
N GLU A 25 37.44 -4.75 38.38
CA GLU A 25 36.29 -4.46 39.23
C GLU A 25 35.45 -5.72 39.50
N ALA A 26 35.36 -6.63 38.52
CA ALA A 26 34.65 -7.89 38.68
C ALA A 26 35.25 -8.78 39.73
N PHE A 27 36.60 -8.75 39.93
CA PHE A 27 37.28 -9.56 40.92
C PHE A 27 36.91 -9.21 42.37
N ASN A 28 36.47 -8.00 42.62
CA ASN A 28 36.07 -7.55 43.96
C ASN A 28 34.59 -7.84 44.27
N LEU A 29 33.78 -8.23 43.29
CA LEU A 29 32.33 -8.42 43.42
C LEU A 29 31.91 -9.88 43.57
N VAL A 30 32.74 -10.82 43.17
CA VAL A 30 32.41 -12.25 43.14
C VAL A 30 33.58 -13.10 43.69
N SER A 31 33.27 -14.32 44.14
CA SER A 31 34.32 -15.24 44.64
C SER A 31 35.27 -15.68 43.54
N SER A 32 36.52 -16.01 43.93
CA SER A 32 37.53 -16.55 43.01
C SER A 32 37.04 -17.82 42.30
N THR A 33 36.26 -18.65 42.98
CA THR A 33 35.63 -19.84 42.39
C THR A 33 34.67 -19.49 41.27
N ALA A 34 33.84 -18.47 41.47
CA ALA A 34 32.90 -18.01 40.43
C ALA A 34 33.64 -17.46 39.19
N LEU A 35 34.73 -16.71 39.41
CA LEU A 35 35.60 -16.23 38.33
C LEU A 35 36.27 -17.37 37.56
N ASN A 36 36.80 -18.37 38.27
CA ASN A 36 37.41 -19.54 37.65
C ASN A 36 36.36 -20.33 36.81
N ASN A 37 35.12 -20.43 37.30
CA ASN A 37 34.04 -21.07 36.55
C ASN A 37 33.70 -20.35 35.25
N THR A 38 33.86 -19.02 35.15
CA THR A 38 33.68 -18.31 33.88
C THR A 38 34.74 -18.72 32.86
N ASN A 39 35.98 -18.96 33.26
CA ASN A 39 37.02 -19.48 32.36
C ASN A 39 36.70 -20.90 31.90
N ILE A 40 36.26 -21.78 32.82
CA ILE A 40 35.83 -23.14 32.48
C ILE A 40 34.69 -23.11 31.46
N ILE A 41 33.72 -22.26 31.68
CA ILE A 41 32.60 -22.09 30.72
C ILE A 41 33.12 -21.59 29.37
N SER A 42 34.04 -20.61 29.37
CA SER A 42 34.67 -20.10 28.15
C SER A 42 35.38 -21.19 27.37
N ASP A 43 36.14 -22.04 28.08
CA ASP A 43 36.89 -23.15 27.49
C ASP A 43 35.96 -24.27 26.93
N MET A 44 34.75 -24.39 27.48
CA MET A 44 33.73 -25.31 26.98
C MET A 44 33.04 -24.79 25.72
N CYS A 45 33.08 -23.49 25.47
CA CYS A 45 32.39 -22.83 24.35
C CYS A 45 33.32 -22.75 23.13
N ASN A 46 33.45 -23.82 22.38
CA ASN A 46 34.26 -23.92 21.16
C ASN A 46 33.39 -23.94 19.93
N LEU A 47 32.53 -22.89 19.75
CA LEU A 47 31.66 -22.79 18.60
C LEU A 47 32.36 -22.06 17.45
N GLU A 48 32.58 -22.76 16.36
CA GLU A 48 32.93 -22.15 15.07
C GLU A 48 31.67 -21.84 14.27
N LEU A 49 31.50 -20.56 13.93
CA LEU A 49 30.41 -20.15 13.02
C LEU A 49 30.78 -20.49 11.58
N VAL A 50 30.33 -21.63 11.14
CA VAL A 50 30.53 -22.07 9.75
C VAL A 50 29.47 -21.43 8.84
N LYS A 51 29.91 -20.82 7.73
CA LYS A 51 28.97 -20.42 6.66
C LYS A 51 28.38 -21.69 6.06
N ASN A 52 27.10 -21.89 6.29
CA ASN A 52 26.41 -23.07 5.78
C ASN A 52 26.14 -22.95 4.28
N ASP A 53 26.22 -24.08 3.58
CA ASP A 53 25.74 -24.19 2.21
C ASP A 53 24.26 -23.83 2.11
N LYS A 54 23.86 -23.35 0.94
CA LYS A 54 22.46 -23.00 0.63
C LYS A 54 21.59 -24.25 0.68
N LEU A 55 21.00 -24.54 1.85
CA LEU A 55 20.07 -25.65 2.04
C LEU A 55 18.65 -25.22 1.67
N LEU A 56 18.41 -25.08 0.38
CA LEU A 56 17.09 -24.73 -0.14
C LEU A 56 16.07 -25.81 0.22
N PRO A 57 14.80 -25.43 0.50
CA PRO A 57 13.73 -26.41 0.68
C PRO A 57 13.57 -27.26 -0.58
N ILE A 58 13.27 -28.53 -0.41
CA ILE A 58 13.03 -29.47 -1.51
C ILE A 58 11.53 -29.56 -1.74
N TYR A 59 11.12 -29.43 -3.00
CA TYR A 59 9.73 -29.55 -3.42
C TYR A 59 9.15 -30.94 -3.12
N ASN A 60 9.89 -31.97 -3.51
CA ASN A 60 9.57 -33.36 -3.26
C ASN A 60 10.84 -34.23 -3.36
N GLU A 61 11.15 -34.99 -2.33
CA GLU A 61 12.37 -35.82 -2.26
C GLU A 61 12.36 -37.02 -3.23
N ASN A 62 11.17 -37.44 -3.69
CA ASN A 62 10.99 -38.58 -4.60
C ASN A 62 11.01 -38.20 -6.09
N ILE A 63 11.30 -36.95 -6.42
CA ILE A 63 11.23 -36.44 -7.80
C ILE A 63 12.56 -35.77 -8.15
N ASP A 64 13.10 -36.06 -9.31
CA ASP A 64 14.19 -35.26 -9.88
C ASP A 64 13.66 -33.87 -10.26
N SER A 65 14.10 -32.88 -9.51
CA SER A 65 13.63 -31.50 -9.65
C SER A 65 14.00 -30.89 -10.99
N GLU A 66 15.12 -31.29 -11.59
CA GLU A 66 15.61 -30.73 -12.85
C GLU A 66 14.83 -31.28 -14.06
N GLU A 67 14.55 -32.58 -14.05
CA GLU A 67 13.69 -33.17 -15.05
C GLU A 67 12.23 -32.69 -14.91
N TYR A 68 11.75 -32.62 -13.68
CA TYR A 68 10.36 -32.23 -13.40
C TYR A 68 10.07 -30.80 -13.81
N ILE A 69 10.95 -29.83 -13.47
CA ILE A 69 10.77 -28.42 -13.87
C ILE A 69 10.81 -28.27 -15.38
N THR A 70 11.68 -29.03 -16.07
CA THR A 70 11.79 -29.00 -17.53
C THR A 70 10.49 -29.46 -18.19
N ASN A 71 9.97 -30.63 -17.77
CA ASN A 71 8.74 -31.19 -18.29
C ASN A 71 7.52 -30.30 -18.02
N LEU A 72 7.43 -29.76 -16.79
CA LEU A 72 6.37 -28.81 -16.43
C LEU A 72 6.43 -27.51 -17.25
N SER A 73 7.62 -26.96 -17.47
CA SER A 73 7.81 -25.72 -18.21
C SER A 73 7.43 -25.89 -19.68
N ILE A 74 7.85 -27.00 -20.33
CA ILE A 74 7.48 -27.30 -21.72
C ILE A 74 5.95 -27.47 -21.83
N LYS A 75 5.34 -28.25 -20.96
CA LYS A 75 3.88 -28.44 -20.95
C LYS A 75 3.13 -27.13 -20.70
N GLY A 76 3.62 -26.33 -19.75
CA GLY A 76 3.01 -25.03 -19.41
C GLY A 76 3.13 -24.02 -20.56
N LEU A 77 4.28 -23.91 -21.21
CA LEU A 77 4.48 -23.04 -22.35
C LEU A 77 3.58 -23.42 -23.53
N ASN A 78 3.47 -24.71 -23.86
CA ASN A 78 2.56 -25.19 -24.89
C ASN A 78 1.10 -24.79 -24.58
N LYS A 79 0.66 -24.95 -23.32
CA LYS A 79 -0.67 -24.53 -22.90
C LYS A 79 -0.87 -23.02 -23.04
N ARG A 80 0.10 -22.21 -22.63
CA ARG A 80 0.04 -20.73 -22.68
C ARG A 80 -0.04 -20.16 -24.08
N LEU A 81 0.64 -20.82 -25.02
CA LEU A 81 0.72 -20.40 -26.43
C LEU A 81 -0.20 -21.21 -27.36
N ASN A 82 -1.15 -21.95 -26.82
CA ASN A 82 -2.07 -22.80 -27.58
C ASN A 82 -1.33 -23.70 -28.61
N ASN A 83 -0.22 -24.30 -28.18
CA ASN A 83 0.71 -25.12 -28.97
C ASN A 83 1.45 -24.39 -30.11
N ASN A 84 1.36 -23.06 -30.19
CA ASN A 84 2.05 -22.26 -31.19
C ASN A 84 3.41 -21.74 -30.67
N VAL A 85 4.28 -22.63 -30.24
CA VAL A 85 5.58 -22.30 -29.68
C VAL A 85 6.62 -22.13 -30.82
N THR A 86 7.04 -20.89 -31.07
CA THR A 86 8.06 -20.57 -32.06
C THR A 86 9.46 -20.91 -31.55
N ASP A 87 10.45 -20.95 -32.47
CA ASP A 87 11.84 -21.23 -32.10
C ASP A 87 12.48 -20.19 -31.19
N LYS A 88 11.98 -18.95 -31.22
CA LYS A 88 12.40 -17.91 -30.28
C LYS A 88 12.04 -18.29 -28.82
N TYR A 89 10.83 -18.78 -28.61
CA TYR A 89 10.38 -19.25 -27.29
C TYR A 89 11.12 -20.50 -26.85
N LYS A 90 11.31 -21.47 -27.74
CA LYS A 90 12.03 -22.72 -27.42
C LYS A 90 13.46 -22.44 -26.99
N ARG A 91 14.21 -21.66 -27.77
CA ARG A 91 15.59 -21.28 -27.43
C ARG A 91 15.70 -20.55 -26.12
N ARG A 92 14.80 -19.60 -25.87
CA ARG A 92 14.78 -18.86 -24.60
C ARG A 92 14.44 -19.76 -23.42
N LEU A 93 13.46 -20.67 -23.54
CA LEU A 93 13.10 -21.59 -22.48
C LEU A 93 14.25 -22.52 -22.10
N LEU A 94 14.91 -23.13 -23.11
CA LEU A 94 16.05 -24.03 -22.90
C LEU A 94 17.22 -23.30 -22.23
N TYR A 95 17.53 -22.10 -22.68
CA TYR A 95 18.56 -21.26 -22.07
C TYR A 95 18.27 -20.96 -20.60
N GLU A 96 17.05 -20.53 -20.28
CA GLU A 96 16.70 -20.22 -18.89
C GLU A 96 16.74 -21.47 -17.99
N LEU A 97 16.26 -22.61 -18.49
CA LEU A 97 16.30 -23.90 -17.76
C LEU A 97 17.75 -24.32 -17.49
N GLU A 98 18.65 -24.18 -18.46
CA GLU A 98 20.07 -24.46 -18.29
C GLU A 98 20.72 -23.58 -17.20
N VAL A 99 20.43 -22.28 -17.22
CA VAL A 99 20.93 -21.33 -16.20
C VAL A 99 20.38 -21.68 -14.81
N ILE A 100 19.07 -21.92 -14.69
CA ILE A 100 18.41 -22.28 -13.43
C ILE A 100 19.00 -23.58 -12.86
N LYS A 101 19.23 -24.57 -13.70
CA LYS A 101 19.86 -25.84 -13.35
C LYS A 101 21.29 -25.64 -12.88
N LYS A 102 22.14 -24.96 -13.69
CA LYS A 102 23.54 -24.68 -13.36
C LYS A 102 23.70 -23.94 -12.03
N MET A 103 22.77 -23.04 -11.72
CA MET A 103 22.77 -22.28 -10.46
C MET A 103 22.14 -23.03 -9.27
N GLY A 104 21.55 -24.22 -9.47
CA GLY A 104 20.94 -25.05 -8.43
C GLY A 104 19.58 -24.56 -7.93
N PHE A 105 18.82 -23.80 -8.74
CA PHE A 105 17.56 -23.17 -8.30
C PHE A 105 16.29 -23.91 -8.75
N SER A 106 16.40 -25.13 -9.31
CA SER A 106 15.22 -25.90 -9.75
C SER A 106 14.19 -26.12 -8.63
N ASN A 107 14.62 -26.51 -7.44
CA ASN A 107 13.74 -26.65 -6.28
C ASN A 107 13.11 -25.32 -5.84
N TYR A 108 13.84 -24.21 -5.92
CA TYR A 108 13.31 -22.89 -5.59
C TYR A 108 12.10 -22.55 -6.46
N PHE A 109 12.23 -22.68 -7.79
CA PHE A 109 11.11 -22.44 -8.70
C PHE A 109 9.93 -23.39 -8.45
N LEU A 110 10.20 -24.65 -8.12
CA LEU A 110 9.15 -25.62 -7.83
C LEU A 110 8.42 -25.33 -6.51
N VAL A 111 9.10 -24.83 -5.50
CA VAL A 111 8.47 -24.39 -4.24
C VAL A 111 7.57 -23.18 -4.49
N VAL A 112 8.03 -22.22 -5.28
CA VAL A 112 7.21 -21.05 -5.67
C VAL A 112 5.99 -21.49 -6.50
N TYR A 113 6.20 -22.35 -7.48
CA TYR A 113 5.11 -22.94 -8.27
C TYR A 113 4.06 -23.63 -7.38
N ASP A 114 4.50 -24.33 -6.35
CA ASP A 114 3.63 -25.10 -5.47
C ASP A 114 2.62 -24.24 -4.71
N PHE A 115 3.09 -23.22 -3.99
CA PHE A 115 2.17 -22.38 -3.21
C PHE A 115 1.29 -21.50 -4.12
N ILE A 116 1.78 -21.11 -5.30
CA ILE A 116 0.96 -20.40 -6.29
C ILE A 116 -0.12 -21.33 -6.86
N LYS A 117 0.22 -22.58 -7.15
CA LYS A 117 -0.74 -23.61 -7.57
C LYS A 117 -1.79 -23.87 -6.48
N TYR A 118 -1.37 -23.92 -5.21
CA TYR A 118 -2.29 -24.02 -4.09
C TYR A 118 -3.26 -22.84 -4.04
N ALA A 119 -2.76 -21.61 -4.16
CA ALA A 119 -3.59 -20.42 -4.18
C ALA A 119 -4.62 -20.46 -5.33
N LYS A 120 -4.16 -20.71 -6.56
CA LYS A 120 -5.04 -20.78 -7.75
C LYS A 120 -6.07 -21.92 -7.64
N LYS A 121 -5.72 -23.06 -7.04
CA LYS A 121 -6.64 -24.18 -6.81
C LYS A 121 -7.74 -23.85 -5.78
N ASN A 122 -7.44 -22.97 -4.83
CA ASN A 122 -8.39 -22.52 -3.81
C ASN A 122 -9.07 -21.18 -4.19
N ASN A 123 -9.09 -20.82 -5.47
CA ASN A 123 -9.69 -19.59 -6.00
C ASN A 123 -9.12 -18.29 -5.38
N ILE A 124 -7.90 -18.35 -4.83
CA ILE A 124 -7.21 -17.17 -4.33
C ILE A 124 -6.52 -16.49 -5.51
N LEU A 125 -6.87 -15.23 -5.75
CA LEU A 125 -6.27 -14.42 -6.80
C LEU A 125 -4.76 -14.24 -6.54
N VAL A 126 -3.95 -14.45 -7.58
CA VAL A 126 -2.50 -14.18 -7.53
C VAL A 126 -2.19 -13.03 -8.48
N GLY A 127 -1.38 -12.09 -8.04
CA GLY A 127 -0.91 -11.00 -8.88
C GLY A 127 -0.17 -11.52 -10.12
N PRO A 128 -0.17 -10.78 -11.26
CA PRO A 128 0.40 -11.26 -12.52
C PRO A 128 1.92 -11.40 -12.49
N GLY A 129 2.55 -10.99 -11.43
CA GLY A 129 3.99 -10.97 -11.19
C GLY A 129 4.43 -9.66 -10.56
N ARG A 130 5.66 -9.63 -10.09
CA ARG A 130 6.26 -8.46 -9.44
C ARG A 130 7.77 -8.44 -9.65
N GLY A 131 8.36 -7.25 -9.65
CA GLY A 131 9.80 -7.08 -9.72
C GLY A 131 10.41 -7.64 -11.00
N SER A 132 11.55 -8.30 -10.89
CA SER A 132 12.30 -8.83 -12.02
C SER A 132 11.86 -10.24 -12.47
N ALA A 133 11.13 -10.97 -11.63
CA ALA A 133 10.72 -12.36 -11.92
C ALA A 133 9.85 -12.49 -13.19
N ALA A 134 9.11 -11.43 -13.56
CA ALA A 134 8.36 -11.37 -14.81
C ALA A 134 9.24 -11.40 -16.06
N GLY A 135 10.55 -11.24 -15.94
CA GLY A 135 11.53 -11.44 -17.05
C GLY A 135 11.82 -12.91 -17.36
N SER A 136 11.34 -13.87 -16.54
CA SER A 136 11.57 -15.30 -16.75
C SER A 136 10.46 -15.98 -17.52
N LEU A 137 10.81 -16.63 -18.63
CA LEU A 137 9.90 -17.48 -19.42
C LEU A 137 9.57 -18.78 -18.69
N VAL A 138 10.49 -19.32 -17.89
CA VAL A 138 10.23 -20.46 -17.00
C VAL A 138 9.17 -20.10 -15.97
N ALA A 139 9.27 -18.94 -15.31
CA ALA A 139 8.27 -18.48 -14.37
C ALA A 139 6.89 -18.29 -15.02
N TYR A 140 6.83 -17.74 -16.23
CA TYR A 140 5.62 -17.62 -17.04
C TYR A 140 5.04 -19.00 -17.40
N SER A 141 5.87 -19.93 -17.85
CA SER A 141 5.47 -21.27 -18.24
C SER A 141 4.89 -22.09 -17.07
N LEU A 142 5.49 -21.94 -15.88
CA LEU A 142 5.03 -22.57 -14.66
C LEU A 142 3.75 -21.92 -14.07
N GLY A 143 3.34 -20.78 -14.60
CA GLY A 143 2.21 -20.00 -14.03
C GLY A 143 2.55 -19.27 -12.75
N ILE A 144 3.84 -19.05 -12.46
CA ILE A 144 4.33 -18.21 -11.38
C ILE A 144 4.02 -16.74 -11.70
N THR A 145 4.24 -16.34 -12.96
CA THR A 145 3.85 -15.04 -13.48
C THR A 145 2.84 -15.19 -14.62
N ASP A 146 2.06 -14.15 -14.89
CA ASP A 146 1.11 -14.10 -16.02
C ASP A 146 1.57 -13.09 -17.09
N ILE A 147 2.85 -12.70 -17.06
CA ILE A 147 3.48 -11.79 -18.01
C ILE A 147 4.35 -12.57 -18.97
N ASP A 148 4.08 -12.45 -20.27
CA ASP A 148 4.93 -13.02 -21.33
C ASP A 148 6.18 -12.16 -21.51
N PRO A 149 7.37 -12.62 -21.10
CA PRO A 149 8.59 -11.81 -21.16
C PRO A 149 9.07 -11.55 -22.60
N ILE A 150 8.72 -12.41 -23.56
CA ILE A 150 9.11 -12.23 -24.97
C ILE A 150 8.23 -11.17 -25.63
N LYS A 151 6.93 -11.17 -25.33
CA LYS A 151 5.99 -10.17 -25.85
C LYS A 151 6.35 -8.75 -25.41
N TYR A 152 6.79 -8.58 -24.17
CA TYR A 152 7.11 -7.28 -23.61
C TYR A 152 8.61 -6.96 -23.59
N ASP A 153 9.44 -7.78 -24.24
CA ASP A 153 10.87 -7.61 -24.33
C ASP A 153 11.55 -7.42 -22.96
N LEU A 154 11.28 -8.39 -22.04
CA LEU A 154 11.84 -8.42 -20.69
C LEU A 154 13.07 -9.34 -20.65
N LEU A 155 14.09 -8.92 -19.90
CA LEU A 155 15.37 -9.61 -19.83
C LEU A 155 15.45 -10.56 -18.63
N PHE A 156 15.82 -11.83 -18.88
CA PHE A 156 16.02 -12.84 -17.84
C PHE A 156 17.22 -12.53 -16.95
N GLU A 157 18.30 -12.01 -17.53
CA GLU A 157 19.54 -11.70 -16.82
C GLU A 157 19.36 -10.57 -15.79
N ARG A 158 18.32 -9.76 -15.94
CA ARG A 158 17.89 -8.79 -14.92
C ARG A 158 17.34 -9.47 -13.68
N PHE A 159 16.73 -10.65 -13.82
CA PHE A 159 16.20 -11.47 -12.74
C PHE A 159 17.27 -12.44 -12.22
N LEU A 160 17.82 -13.29 -13.07
CA LEU A 160 18.83 -14.29 -12.73
C LEU A 160 20.03 -14.17 -13.68
N ASN A 161 21.18 -13.80 -13.13
CA ASN A 161 22.39 -13.57 -13.89
C ASN A 161 23.42 -14.68 -13.64
N PRO A 162 23.79 -15.47 -14.68
CA PRO A 162 24.77 -16.55 -14.54
C PRO A 162 26.18 -16.08 -14.19
N GLU A 163 26.51 -14.82 -14.51
CA GLU A 163 27.81 -14.22 -14.20
C GLU A 163 27.90 -13.71 -12.77
N ARG A 164 26.84 -13.84 -12.01
CA ARG A 164 26.76 -13.43 -10.61
C ARG A 164 25.97 -14.42 -9.77
N ILE A 165 26.63 -15.03 -8.79
CA ILE A 165 25.99 -15.93 -7.85
C ILE A 165 25.22 -15.10 -6.81
N SER A 166 23.92 -14.92 -7.02
CA SER A 166 23.00 -14.35 -6.04
C SER A 166 21.71 -15.17 -6.01
N MET A 167 21.06 -15.19 -4.85
CA MET A 167 19.74 -15.83 -4.73
C MET A 167 18.72 -15.11 -5.62
N PRO A 168 17.86 -15.87 -6.33
CA PRO A 168 16.70 -15.29 -7.00
C PRO A 168 15.69 -14.81 -5.96
N ASP A 169 14.97 -13.75 -6.29
CA ASP A 169 13.91 -13.19 -5.44
C ASP A 169 12.62 -13.11 -6.26
N ILE A 170 11.72 -14.07 -5.99
CA ILE A 170 10.38 -14.10 -6.61
C ILE A 170 9.36 -13.63 -5.59
N ASP A 171 9.13 -12.34 -5.57
CA ASP A 171 8.04 -11.73 -4.82
C ASP A 171 6.68 -12.18 -5.39
N THR A 172 5.74 -12.52 -4.52
CA THR A 172 4.39 -12.91 -4.93
C THR A 172 3.34 -12.08 -4.22
N ASP A 173 2.44 -11.50 -5.01
CA ASP A 173 1.35 -10.68 -4.54
C ASP A 173 0.07 -11.51 -4.36
N PHE A 174 -0.52 -11.46 -3.16
CA PHE A 174 -1.78 -12.11 -2.79
C PHE A 174 -2.78 -11.08 -2.25
N PRO A 175 -4.08 -11.37 -2.25
CA PRO A 175 -5.04 -10.62 -1.46
C PRO A 175 -4.64 -10.66 0.01
N ASP A 176 -4.63 -9.51 0.66
CA ASP A 176 -4.11 -9.37 2.05
C ASP A 176 -4.84 -10.29 3.05
N ILE A 177 -6.13 -10.53 2.83
CA ILE A 177 -6.96 -11.42 3.66
C ILE A 177 -6.57 -12.91 3.58
N TYR A 178 -5.93 -13.36 2.49
CA TYR A 178 -5.56 -14.76 2.28
C TYR A 178 -4.07 -15.05 2.50
N ARG A 179 -3.25 -14.03 2.73
CA ARG A 179 -1.80 -14.19 2.98
C ARG A 179 -1.51 -15.18 4.11
N GLY A 180 -2.24 -15.08 5.21
CA GLY A 180 -2.10 -16.00 6.36
C GLY A 180 -2.33 -17.47 5.99
N GLN A 181 -3.35 -17.74 5.18
CA GLN A 181 -3.68 -19.09 4.70
C GLN A 181 -2.56 -19.68 3.82
N ILE A 182 -1.91 -18.86 2.98
CA ILE A 182 -0.78 -19.33 2.15
C ILE A 182 0.42 -19.66 3.04
N ILE A 183 0.74 -18.83 4.03
CA ILE A 183 1.84 -19.10 4.97
C ILE A 183 1.58 -20.37 5.75
N GLU A 184 0.35 -20.59 6.20
CA GLU A 184 -0.03 -21.79 6.93
C GLU A 184 0.12 -23.04 6.05
N TYR A 185 -0.33 -23.01 4.78
CA TYR A 185 -0.10 -24.08 3.83
C TYR A 185 1.39 -24.41 3.68
N VAL A 186 2.22 -23.40 3.54
CA VAL A 186 3.68 -23.58 3.39
C VAL A 186 4.29 -24.23 4.65
N LYS A 187 3.87 -23.83 5.85
CA LYS A 187 4.29 -24.46 7.11
C LYS A 187 3.89 -25.92 7.18
N GLN A 188 2.64 -26.23 6.88
CA GLN A 188 2.12 -27.61 6.92
C GLN A 188 2.85 -28.51 5.93
N LYS A 189 3.14 -28.01 4.72
CA LYS A 189 3.79 -28.81 3.67
C LYS A 189 5.28 -28.99 3.87
N TYR A 190 6.00 -27.93 4.20
CA TYR A 190 7.47 -27.94 4.29
C TYR A 190 8.01 -28.19 5.71
N GLY A 191 7.14 -28.14 6.72
CA GLY A 191 7.44 -28.39 8.12
C GLY A 191 7.39 -27.13 8.99
N GLU A 192 6.67 -27.20 10.11
CA GLU A 192 6.48 -26.08 11.04
C GLU A 192 7.79 -25.52 11.60
N LYS A 193 8.80 -26.41 11.86
CA LYS A 193 10.11 -26.01 12.35
C LYS A 193 11.06 -25.51 11.27
N ARG A 194 10.68 -25.64 10.01
CA ARG A 194 11.48 -25.27 8.83
C ARG A 194 11.03 -23.96 8.19
N VAL A 195 9.97 -23.35 8.72
CA VAL A 195 9.37 -22.12 8.22
C VAL A 195 9.11 -21.17 9.39
N SER A 196 9.64 -19.95 9.33
CA SER A 196 9.39 -18.93 10.35
C SER A 196 9.21 -17.54 9.74
N GLY A 197 8.59 -16.62 10.50
CA GLY A 197 8.61 -15.20 10.17
C GLY A 197 10.00 -14.60 10.33
N ILE A 198 10.22 -13.41 9.80
CA ILE A 198 11.46 -12.65 9.96
C ILE A 198 11.24 -11.58 11.04
N ILE A 199 12.17 -11.52 12.00
CA ILE A 199 12.12 -10.50 13.05
C ILE A 199 12.38 -9.11 12.45
N THR A 200 11.64 -8.13 12.96
CA THR A 200 11.93 -6.71 12.77
C THR A 200 11.85 -5.99 14.10
N PHE A 201 12.49 -4.83 14.18
CA PHE A 201 12.46 -4.00 15.37
C PHE A 201 11.80 -2.68 15.06
N GLY A 202 10.73 -2.37 15.78
CA GLY A 202 10.23 -1.02 15.84
C GLY A 202 11.23 -0.15 16.59
N THR A 203 11.82 0.86 15.94
CA THR A 203 12.81 1.74 16.53
C THR A 203 12.21 3.05 17.02
N MET A 204 12.90 3.70 17.96
CA MET A 204 12.53 5.01 18.48
C MET A 204 12.90 6.10 17.48
N ALA A 205 12.03 6.35 16.50
CA ALA A 205 12.20 7.46 15.55
C ALA A 205 11.99 8.83 16.21
N ALA A 206 12.53 9.89 15.62
CA ALA A 206 12.58 11.25 16.17
C ALA A 206 11.28 11.75 16.85
N LYS A 207 10.11 11.63 16.18
CA LYS A 207 8.82 12.03 16.78
C LYS A 207 8.38 11.11 17.92
N LEU A 208 8.65 9.82 17.80
CA LEU A 208 8.24 8.83 18.79
C LEU A 208 9.06 9.00 20.06
N VAL A 209 10.38 9.14 19.94
CA VAL A 209 11.26 9.32 21.10
C VAL A 209 10.93 10.59 21.88
N LEU A 210 10.65 11.70 21.21
CA LEU A 210 10.22 12.94 21.86
C LEU A 210 8.93 12.76 22.65
N ARG A 211 7.96 12.01 22.10
CA ARG A 211 6.69 11.74 22.80
C ARG A 211 6.85 10.81 24.00
N ASP A 212 7.63 9.74 23.83
CA ASP A 212 7.84 8.76 24.89
C ASP A 212 8.65 9.35 26.06
N VAL A 213 9.78 10.04 25.76
CA VAL A 213 10.57 10.70 26.78
C VAL A 213 9.84 11.90 27.39
N GLY A 214 9.12 12.67 26.57
CA GLY A 214 8.31 13.78 27.04
C GLY A 214 7.21 13.35 28.02
N ARG A 215 6.57 12.22 27.77
CA ARG A 215 5.62 11.60 28.71
C ARG A 215 6.30 11.19 30.01
N VAL A 216 7.48 10.53 29.93
CA VAL A 216 8.25 10.13 31.14
C VAL A 216 8.65 11.33 31.98
N LEU A 217 9.03 12.45 31.34
CA LEU A 217 9.41 13.69 32.03
C LEU A 217 8.21 14.56 32.44
N ASN A 218 6.97 14.10 32.26
CA ASN A 218 5.76 14.86 32.54
C ASN A 218 5.72 16.24 31.83
N ILE A 219 6.09 16.25 30.55
CA ILE A 219 6.01 17.46 29.73
C ILE A 219 4.61 17.50 29.05
N PRO A 220 3.91 18.66 29.06
CA PRO A 220 2.59 18.78 28.46
C PRO A 220 2.58 18.35 26.98
N ILE A 221 1.58 17.55 26.59
CA ILE A 221 1.46 17.02 25.21
C ILE A 221 1.47 18.15 24.18
N LYS A 222 0.83 19.28 24.44
CA LYS A 222 0.82 20.44 23.53
C LYS A 222 2.22 20.96 23.20
N THR A 223 3.13 20.95 24.18
CA THR A 223 4.54 21.37 23.99
C THR A 223 5.27 20.36 23.10
N ILE A 224 5.09 19.07 23.38
CA ILE A 224 5.69 17.98 22.56
C ILE A 224 5.16 18.03 21.13
N ASP A 225 3.85 18.25 20.94
CA ASP A 225 3.28 18.35 19.60
C ASP A 225 3.81 19.55 18.82
N THR A 226 4.13 20.65 19.49
CA THR A 226 4.77 21.81 18.86
C THR A 226 6.16 21.44 18.29
N LEU A 227 6.98 20.70 19.05
CA LEU A 227 8.26 20.17 18.57
C LEU A 227 8.06 19.15 17.43
N CYS A 228 7.13 18.22 17.60
CA CYS A 228 6.85 17.19 16.60
C CYS A 228 6.34 17.74 15.26
N LYS A 229 5.65 18.89 15.26
CA LYS A 229 5.22 19.59 14.02
C LYS A 229 6.37 20.11 13.18
N LYS A 230 7.52 20.41 13.79
CA LYS A 230 8.73 20.85 13.09
C LYS A 230 9.45 19.72 12.35
N ILE A 231 9.20 18.49 12.74
CA ILE A 231 9.81 17.29 12.14
C ILE A 231 8.88 16.77 11.04
N PRO A 232 9.33 16.58 9.80
CA PRO A 232 8.52 15.94 8.75
C PRO A 232 8.04 14.54 9.14
N THR A 233 6.94 14.09 8.57
CA THR A 233 6.38 12.77 8.88
C THR A 233 7.25 11.65 8.35
N VAL A 234 7.86 11.86 7.17
CA VAL A 234 8.83 10.93 6.57
C VAL A 234 10.17 11.65 6.47
N THR A 235 11.12 11.23 7.28
CA THR A 235 12.48 11.79 7.27
C THR A 235 13.50 10.71 7.65
N LYS A 236 14.68 10.80 7.04
CA LYS A 236 15.87 10.04 7.45
C LYS A 236 16.76 10.85 8.41
N LEU A 237 16.43 12.14 8.62
CA LEU A 237 17.18 13.03 9.49
C LEU A 237 16.93 12.65 10.96
N LYS A 238 17.97 12.77 11.77
CA LYS A 238 17.94 12.54 13.22
C LYS A 238 17.60 13.84 13.97
N LEU A 239 17.27 13.74 15.23
CA LEU A 239 17.03 14.90 16.10
C LEU A 239 18.19 15.88 16.12
N LYS A 240 19.41 15.37 16.04
CA LYS A 240 20.63 16.18 15.95
C LYS A 240 20.64 17.09 14.72
N ASP A 241 20.22 16.58 13.57
CA ASP A 241 20.17 17.35 12.32
C ASP A 241 19.17 18.51 12.43
N PHE A 242 18.01 18.29 13.08
CA PHE A 242 17.03 19.36 13.33
C PHE A 242 17.55 20.38 14.33
N TYR A 243 18.25 19.95 15.38
CA TYR A 243 18.84 20.86 16.35
C TYR A 243 19.93 21.74 15.74
N GLU A 244 20.74 21.21 14.82
CA GLU A 244 21.82 21.95 14.15
C GLU A 244 21.28 22.89 13.06
N ASN A 245 20.23 22.51 12.33
CA ASN A 245 19.81 23.22 11.13
C ASN A 245 18.51 24.05 11.29
N ASP A 246 17.68 23.82 12.34
CA ASP A 246 16.46 24.59 12.61
C ASP A 246 16.63 25.43 13.89
N GLU A 247 16.83 26.74 13.72
CA GLU A 247 17.00 27.69 14.83
C GLU A 247 15.75 27.75 15.73
N ASN A 248 14.55 27.68 15.15
CA ASN A 248 13.32 27.67 15.92
C ASN A 248 13.19 26.41 16.79
N PHE A 249 13.54 25.23 16.22
CA PHE A 249 13.56 23.99 16.98
C PHE A 249 14.55 24.08 18.16
N ARG A 250 15.77 24.56 17.89
CA ARG A 250 16.81 24.76 18.89
C ARG A 250 16.39 25.73 19.99
N ASN A 251 15.75 26.85 19.65
CA ASN A 251 15.28 27.86 20.61
C ASN A 251 14.17 27.28 21.53
N ILE A 252 13.26 26.47 20.98
CA ILE A 252 12.25 25.78 21.81
C ILE A 252 12.94 24.81 22.79
N ILE A 253 13.90 24.02 22.34
CA ILE A 253 14.65 23.08 23.19
C ILE A 253 15.37 23.82 24.33
N LYS A 254 16.00 24.95 24.05
CA LYS A 254 16.73 25.76 25.06
C LYS A 254 15.84 26.57 25.98
N SER A 255 14.54 26.66 25.72
CA SER A 255 13.64 27.54 26.49
C SER A 255 13.43 27.11 27.95
N THR A 256 13.65 25.85 28.28
CA THR A 256 13.57 25.31 29.64
C THR A 256 14.55 24.16 29.85
N GLU A 257 15.03 23.96 31.09
CA GLU A 257 15.89 22.83 31.46
C GLU A 257 15.24 21.48 31.14
N LYS A 258 13.93 21.34 31.40
CA LYS A 258 13.18 20.13 31.07
C LYS A 258 13.20 19.80 29.56
N LEU A 259 13.12 20.78 28.69
CA LEU A 259 13.18 20.57 27.24
C LEU A 259 14.61 20.29 26.77
N SER A 260 15.62 20.88 27.41
CA SER A 260 17.02 20.54 27.16
C SER A 260 17.30 19.08 27.55
N LEU A 261 16.83 18.65 28.73
CA LEU A 261 16.93 17.26 29.16
C LEU A 261 16.14 16.29 28.27
N LEU A 262 14.95 16.71 27.80
CA LEU A 262 14.19 15.95 26.80
C LEU A 262 15.02 15.68 25.54
N TYR A 263 15.65 16.71 24.99
CA TYR A 263 16.48 16.58 23.79
C TYR A 263 17.69 15.70 24.01
N GLU A 264 18.41 15.88 25.13
CA GLU A 264 19.59 15.10 25.50
C GLU A 264 19.25 13.61 25.56
N ILE A 265 18.29 13.25 26.38
CA ILE A 265 17.86 11.84 26.51
C ILE A 265 17.34 11.29 25.18
N SER A 266 16.49 12.07 24.48
CA SER A 266 15.93 11.62 23.21
C SER A 266 17.00 11.37 22.15
N SER A 267 18.02 12.22 22.08
CA SER A 267 19.13 12.06 21.13
C SER A 267 20.01 10.84 21.43
N LEU A 268 20.16 10.49 22.71
CA LEU A 268 20.91 9.30 23.13
C LEU A 268 20.22 7.99 22.76
N ILE A 269 18.89 7.93 22.86
CA ILE A 269 18.12 6.70 22.63
C ILE A 269 17.42 6.66 21.27
N GLU A 270 17.55 7.70 20.46
CA GLU A 270 17.02 7.72 19.09
C GLU A 270 17.61 6.57 18.26
N GLY A 271 16.73 5.81 17.61
CA GLY A 271 17.11 4.65 16.82
C GLY A 271 17.22 3.33 17.60
N PHE A 272 17.13 3.36 18.93
CA PHE A 272 17.15 2.13 19.72
C PHE A 272 15.90 1.29 19.47
N PRO A 273 16.01 -0.05 19.51
CA PRO A 273 14.86 -0.94 19.44
C PRO A 273 13.87 -0.66 20.58
N ARG A 274 12.59 -0.53 20.25
CA ARG A 274 11.50 -0.32 21.20
C ARG A 274 10.68 -1.58 21.46
N HIS A 275 10.37 -2.29 20.39
CA HIS A 275 9.60 -3.54 20.43
C HIS A 275 9.98 -4.44 19.27
N ILE A 276 9.78 -5.73 19.48
CA ILE A 276 9.90 -6.75 18.45
C ILE A 276 8.62 -6.75 17.61
N SER A 277 8.77 -6.92 16.31
CA SER A 277 7.69 -7.07 15.35
C SER A 277 8.05 -8.15 14.34
N THR A 278 7.10 -8.57 13.52
CA THR A 278 7.32 -9.51 12.43
C THR A 278 7.34 -8.75 11.09
N HIS A 279 8.26 -9.12 10.21
CA HIS A 279 8.31 -8.58 8.85
C HIS A 279 7.00 -8.83 8.12
N VAL A 280 6.43 -7.77 7.54
CA VAL A 280 5.07 -7.83 6.95
C VAL A 280 4.95 -8.80 5.76
N ALA A 281 6.04 -9.12 5.06
CA ALA A 281 6.00 -9.94 3.85
C ALA A 281 6.87 -11.19 3.97
N GLY A 282 8.06 -11.07 4.52
CA GLY A 282 9.11 -12.10 4.50
C GLY A 282 8.84 -13.29 5.41
N VAL A 283 9.09 -14.46 4.85
CA VAL A 283 9.12 -15.74 5.55
C VAL A 283 10.43 -16.43 5.21
N VAL A 284 11.06 -17.05 6.19
CA VAL A 284 12.30 -17.81 6.03
C VAL A 284 11.98 -19.28 5.93
N MET A 285 12.63 -19.96 4.99
CA MET A 285 12.46 -21.40 4.76
C MET A 285 13.82 -22.09 4.61
N ARG A 286 13.89 -23.33 5.08
CA ARG A 286 15.08 -24.20 4.94
C ARG A 286 14.67 -25.68 4.86
N ARG A 287 15.60 -26.50 4.35
CA ARG A 287 15.43 -27.97 4.28
C ARG A 287 15.48 -28.65 5.65
N VAL A 288 16.26 -28.11 6.58
CA VAL A 288 16.43 -28.62 7.96
C VAL A 288 15.76 -27.68 8.95
N ASP A 289 15.57 -28.14 10.19
CA ASP A 289 14.95 -27.35 11.24
C ASP A 289 15.72 -26.04 11.48
N LEU A 290 15.04 -24.91 11.56
CA LEU A 290 15.62 -23.58 11.64
C LEU A 290 16.40 -23.35 12.96
N ASP A 291 15.95 -23.95 14.06
CA ASP A 291 16.59 -23.85 15.38
C ASP A 291 17.99 -24.49 15.44
N THR A 292 18.36 -25.30 14.46
CA THR A 292 19.72 -25.83 14.31
C THR A 292 20.71 -24.83 13.73
N VAL A 293 20.26 -23.67 13.24
CA VAL A 293 21.06 -22.69 12.49
C VAL A 293 20.93 -21.29 13.04
N ILE A 294 19.72 -20.90 13.42
CA ILE A 294 19.40 -19.57 13.93
C ILE A 294 18.57 -19.66 15.20
N PRO A 295 18.75 -18.72 16.15
CA PRO A 295 17.83 -18.61 17.27
C PRO A 295 16.43 -18.25 16.76
N LEU A 296 15.40 -18.80 17.40
CA LEU A 296 14.00 -18.49 17.15
C LEU A 296 13.42 -17.77 18.37
N VAL A 297 12.65 -16.73 18.11
CA VAL A 297 11.98 -15.92 19.13
C VAL A 297 10.47 -16.07 18.96
N LYS A 298 9.75 -16.36 20.03
CA LYS A 298 8.30 -16.39 19.99
C LYS A 298 7.76 -14.96 19.99
N ASN A 299 6.96 -14.61 19.01
CA ASN A 299 6.26 -13.33 18.91
C ASN A 299 4.78 -13.60 18.60
N ASP A 300 3.92 -13.28 19.55
CA ASP A 300 2.51 -13.66 19.54
C ASP A 300 2.32 -15.16 19.29
N ASP A 301 1.63 -15.55 18.22
CA ASP A 301 1.35 -16.94 17.86
C ASP A 301 2.37 -17.57 16.90
N MET A 302 3.46 -16.83 16.55
CA MET A 302 4.42 -17.27 15.55
C MET A 302 5.85 -17.21 16.06
N TYR A 303 6.68 -18.19 15.69
CA TYR A 303 8.12 -18.06 15.80
C TYR A 303 8.67 -17.16 14.69
N VAL A 304 9.61 -16.30 15.04
CA VAL A 304 10.36 -15.45 14.11
C VAL A 304 11.84 -15.72 14.25
N SER A 305 12.60 -15.49 13.18
CA SER A 305 14.06 -15.61 13.20
C SER A 305 14.66 -14.66 14.24
N GLY A 306 15.69 -15.07 14.94
CA GLY A 306 16.41 -14.19 15.88
C GLY A 306 17.32 -13.17 15.20
N TYR A 307 17.50 -13.28 13.88
CA TYR A 307 18.26 -12.36 13.03
C TYR A 307 17.34 -11.60 12.08
N THR A 308 17.65 -10.33 11.83
CA THR A 308 17.00 -9.50 10.82
C THR A 308 17.37 -9.95 9.41
N MET A 309 16.63 -9.47 8.41
CA MET A 309 16.72 -10.01 7.05
C MET A 309 18.09 -9.85 6.39
N GLU A 310 18.91 -8.89 6.83
CA GLU A 310 20.21 -8.58 6.26
C GLU A 310 21.21 -9.74 6.38
N TYR A 311 21.05 -10.58 7.40
CA TYR A 311 21.98 -11.67 7.72
C TYR A 311 21.52 -13.05 7.22
N LEU A 312 20.26 -13.18 6.82
CA LEU A 312 19.65 -14.49 6.56
C LEU A 312 20.22 -15.17 5.32
N GLU A 313 20.53 -14.40 4.26
CA GLU A 313 21.10 -14.94 3.03
C GLU A 313 22.52 -15.49 3.26
N GLU A 314 23.34 -14.80 4.07
CA GLU A 314 24.69 -15.25 4.42
C GLU A 314 24.68 -16.54 5.26
N LEU A 315 23.60 -16.77 6.00
CA LEU A 315 23.37 -17.98 6.78
C LEU A 315 22.78 -19.13 5.95
N GLY A 316 22.68 -18.98 4.64
CA GLY A 316 22.16 -19.99 3.72
C GLY A 316 20.64 -20.18 3.79
N LEU A 317 19.91 -19.22 4.36
CA LEU A 317 18.47 -19.27 4.50
C LEU A 317 17.77 -18.64 3.27
N LEU A 318 16.68 -19.26 2.85
CA LEU A 318 15.87 -18.75 1.76
C LEU A 318 14.77 -17.83 2.30
N LYS A 319 14.79 -16.58 1.84
CA LYS A 319 13.69 -15.64 2.06
C LYS A 319 12.65 -15.79 0.95
N MET A 320 11.38 -15.87 1.33
CA MET A 320 10.23 -15.82 0.44
C MET A 320 9.34 -14.64 0.83
N ASP A 321 8.95 -13.81 -0.13
CA ASP A 321 8.09 -12.67 0.13
C ASP A 321 6.64 -12.95 -0.29
N PHE A 322 5.76 -13.08 0.69
CA PHE A 322 4.31 -13.19 0.54
C PHE A 322 3.68 -11.83 0.82
N LEU A 323 3.43 -11.06 -0.24
CA LEU A 323 2.93 -9.70 -0.10
C LEU A 323 1.40 -9.67 -0.12
N GLY A 324 0.81 -9.14 0.95
CA GLY A 324 -0.63 -8.88 1.03
C GLY A 324 -0.98 -7.55 0.38
N ILE A 325 -1.74 -7.57 -0.71
CA ILE A 325 -2.12 -6.37 -1.48
C ILE A 325 -3.63 -6.16 -1.43
N LYS A 326 -4.07 -5.08 -0.78
CA LYS A 326 -5.50 -4.72 -0.64
C LYS A 326 -6.21 -4.57 -1.99
N ASN A 327 -5.52 -4.04 -3.00
CA ASN A 327 -6.11 -3.89 -4.33
C ASN A 327 -6.46 -5.25 -4.99
N LEU A 328 -5.68 -6.31 -4.72
CA LEU A 328 -6.04 -7.65 -5.18
C LEU A 328 -7.27 -8.19 -4.46
N THR A 329 -7.41 -7.92 -3.18
CA THR A 329 -8.66 -8.23 -2.42
C THR A 329 -9.84 -7.49 -3.02
N THR A 330 -9.70 -6.20 -3.32
CA THR A 330 -10.76 -5.40 -3.96
C THR A 330 -11.14 -5.96 -5.33
N ILE A 331 -10.16 -6.29 -6.18
CA ILE A 331 -10.39 -6.88 -7.50
C ILE A 331 -11.13 -8.23 -7.37
N MET A 332 -10.68 -9.08 -6.45
CA MET A 332 -11.29 -10.38 -6.22
C MET A 332 -12.74 -10.25 -5.77
N ASN A 333 -13.03 -9.39 -4.80
CA ASN A 333 -14.39 -9.13 -4.33
C ASN A 333 -15.28 -8.56 -5.45
N ILE A 334 -14.77 -7.66 -6.30
CA ILE A 334 -15.52 -7.14 -7.45
C ILE A 334 -15.90 -8.28 -8.41
N MET A 335 -14.96 -9.18 -8.71
CA MET A 335 -15.20 -10.31 -9.61
C MET A 335 -16.20 -11.32 -9.00
N GLU A 336 -16.13 -11.56 -7.69
CA GLU A 336 -17.08 -12.40 -6.96
C GLU A 336 -18.49 -11.79 -6.95
N ASP A 337 -18.61 -10.48 -6.74
CA ASP A 337 -19.90 -9.79 -6.78
C ASP A 337 -20.52 -9.83 -8.18
N ILE A 338 -19.70 -9.66 -9.24
CA ILE A 338 -20.16 -9.79 -10.64
C ILE A 338 -20.66 -11.22 -10.91
N GLU A 339 -19.90 -12.25 -10.49
CA GLU A 339 -20.33 -13.65 -10.67
C GLU A 339 -21.65 -13.92 -9.94
N LYS A 340 -21.77 -13.43 -8.70
CA LYS A 340 -22.95 -13.65 -7.85
C LYS A 340 -24.21 -12.96 -8.38
N HIS A 341 -24.09 -11.75 -8.91
CA HIS A 341 -25.26 -10.92 -9.26
C HIS A 341 -25.58 -10.91 -10.76
N GLU A 342 -24.54 -11.05 -11.61
CA GLU A 342 -24.71 -11.06 -13.07
C GLU A 342 -24.57 -12.47 -13.67
N GLY A 343 -24.13 -13.46 -12.87
CA GLY A 343 -23.86 -14.81 -13.38
C GLY A 343 -22.64 -14.90 -14.30
N ILE A 344 -21.83 -13.84 -14.37
CA ILE A 344 -20.65 -13.73 -15.26
C ILE A 344 -19.41 -14.18 -14.50
N LYS A 345 -18.92 -15.38 -14.82
CA LYS A 345 -17.65 -15.86 -14.29
C LYS A 345 -16.49 -15.30 -15.11
N MET A 346 -15.65 -14.50 -14.47
CA MET A 346 -14.51 -13.84 -15.09
C MET A 346 -13.21 -14.34 -14.49
N ASN A 347 -12.23 -14.71 -15.32
CA ASN A 347 -10.86 -14.93 -14.85
C ASN A 347 -10.04 -13.66 -15.03
N PHE A 348 -9.26 -13.31 -14.01
CA PHE A 348 -8.40 -12.13 -14.05
C PHE A 348 -7.40 -12.16 -15.23
N SER A 349 -6.88 -13.33 -15.60
CA SER A 349 -6.01 -13.51 -16.77
C SER A 349 -6.67 -13.15 -18.10
N ASP A 350 -7.97 -13.35 -18.23
CA ASP A 350 -8.70 -13.28 -19.50
C ASP A 350 -9.15 -11.85 -19.85
N ILE A 351 -9.01 -10.91 -18.92
CA ILE A 351 -9.32 -9.49 -19.17
C ILE A 351 -8.40 -8.94 -20.27
N PRO A 352 -8.95 -8.46 -21.40
CA PRO A 352 -8.18 -7.97 -22.53
C PRO A 352 -7.45 -6.66 -22.19
N LEU A 353 -6.26 -6.45 -22.75
CA LEU A 353 -5.41 -5.27 -22.50
C LEU A 353 -5.52 -4.17 -23.57
N ASN A 354 -6.52 -4.24 -24.45
CA ASN A 354 -6.74 -3.31 -25.56
C ASN A 354 -8.18 -2.77 -25.64
N ASP A 355 -8.91 -2.86 -24.51
CA ASP A 355 -10.29 -2.32 -24.45
C ASP A 355 -10.27 -0.79 -24.51
N LYS A 356 -11.02 -0.24 -25.45
CA LYS A 356 -11.05 1.22 -25.72
C LYS A 356 -11.65 2.02 -24.57
N ASP A 357 -12.68 1.51 -23.89
CA ASP A 357 -13.33 2.24 -22.80
C ASP A 357 -12.40 2.27 -21.58
N THR A 358 -11.64 1.21 -21.35
CA THR A 358 -10.62 1.16 -20.32
C THR A 358 -9.49 2.16 -20.59
N LEU A 359 -9.01 2.26 -21.83
CA LEU A 359 -7.97 3.24 -22.19
C LEU A 359 -8.45 4.67 -22.02
N LYS A 360 -9.73 4.97 -22.31
CA LYS A 360 -10.31 6.31 -22.06
C LYS A 360 -10.23 6.74 -20.60
N ILE A 361 -10.33 5.83 -19.62
CA ILE A 361 -10.15 6.15 -18.20
C ILE A 361 -8.77 6.77 -17.95
N PHE A 362 -7.72 6.21 -18.55
CA PHE A 362 -6.37 6.76 -18.43
C PHE A 362 -6.19 8.04 -19.26
N GLU A 363 -6.74 8.11 -20.47
CA GLU A 363 -6.69 9.30 -21.35
C GLU A 363 -7.35 10.51 -20.68
N GLN A 364 -8.51 10.33 -20.06
CA GLN A 364 -9.29 11.36 -19.37
C GLN A 364 -8.78 11.62 -17.94
N ALA A 365 -7.87 10.77 -17.46
CA ALA A 365 -7.37 10.77 -16.08
C ALA A 365 -8.46 10.53 -15.02
N ASP A 366 -9.51 9.75 -15.35
CA ASP A 366 -10.58 9.33 -14.43
C ASP A 366 -10.13 8.14 -13.58
N THR A 367 -8.93 8.25 -13.04
CA THR A 367 -8.19 7.16 -12.38
C THR A 367 -8.40 7.13 -10.85
N CYS A 368 -9.47 7.73 -10.35
CA CYS A 368 -9.85 7.59 -8.95
C CYS A 368 -10.07 6.13 -8.58
N GLY A 369 -9.43 5.68 -7.50
CA GLY A 369 -9.44 4.30 -7.04
C GLY A 369 -8.60 3.33 -7.88
N ILE A 370 -7.89 3.77 -8.91
CA ILE A 370 -7.02 2.91 -9.72
C ILE A 370 -5.62 2.87 -9.12
N PHE A 371 -5.17 1.66 -8.80
CA PHE A 371 -3.86 1.38 -8.23
C PHE A 371 -2.73 2.11 -8.98
N GLN A 372 -1.84 2.80 -8.26
CA GLN A 372 -0.72 3.60 -8.76
C GLN A 372 -1.09 4.87 -9.55
N PHE A 373 -2.37 5.09 -9.92
CA PHE A 373 -2.78 6.19 -10.80
C PHE A 373 -3.71 7.22 -10.14
N GLU A 374 -3.95 7.08 -8.83
CA GLU A 374 -4.96 7.87 -8.10
C GLU A 374 -4.48 9.27 -7.69
N SER A 375 -3.15 9.51 -7.53
CA SER A 375 -2.66 10.80 -7.03
C SER A 375 -2.92 11.96 -7.98
N ASP A 376 -3.16 13.17 -7.45
CA ASP A 376 -3.44 14.36 -8.26
C ASP A 376 -2.28 14.69 -9.22
N GLY A 377 -1.04 14.49 -8.77
CA GLY A 377 0.14 14.65 -9.64
C GLY A 377 0.11 13.69 -10.83
N MET A 378 -0.24 12.42 -10.60
CA MET A 378 -0.37 11.42 -11.66
C MET A 378 -1.55 11.75 -12.59
N LYS A 379 -2.71 12.12 -12.05
CA LYS A 379 -3.86 12.56 -12.85
C LYS A 379 -3.51 13.76 -13.76
N ASN A 380 -2.77 14.75 -13.23
CA ASN A 380 -2.31 15.90 -14.01
C ASN A 380 -1.29 15.49 -15.09
N PHE A 381 -0.43 14.53 -14.82
CA PHE A 381 0.47 13.96 -15.81
C PHE A 381 -0.29 13.23 -16.91
N LEU A 382 -1.25 12.37 -16.56
CA LEU A 382 -2.08 11.63 -17.53
C LEU A 382 -2.88 12.56 -18.47
N ARG A 383 -3.44 13.66 -17.98
CA ARG A 383 -4.14 14.66 -18.80
C ARG A 383 -3.25 15.24 -19.91
N LYS A 384 -1.94 15.37 -19.63
CA LYS A 384 -0.96 15.84 -20.61
C LYS A 384 -0.49 14.70 -21.54
N LEU A 385 -0.24 13.52 -20.95
CA LEU A 385 0.26 12.35 -21.68
C LEU A 385 -0.79 11.76 -22.64
N LYS A 386 -2.07 11.75 -22.24
CA LYS A 386 -3.20 11.13 -22.96
C LYS A 386 -2.85 9.70 -23.41
N PRO A 387 -2.70 8.75 -22.49
CA PRO A 387 -2.35 7.38 -22.82
C PRO A 387 -3.43 6.76 -23.72
N ASN A 388 -3.01 6.11 -24.80
CA ASN A 388 -3.91 5.42 -25.73
C ASN A 388 -3.48 3.98 -26.03
N THR A 389 -2.37 3.56 -25.44
CA THR A 389 -1.86 2.19 -25.47
C THR A 389 -1.47 1.71 -24.08
N ILE A 390 -1.33 0.40 -23.91
CA ILE A 390 -0.84 -0.17 -22.66
C ILE A 390 0.62 0.20 -22.38
N GLU A 391 1.41 0.38 -23.41
CA GLU A 391 2.82 0.81 -23.34
C GLU A 391 2.96 2.22 -22.75
N ASP A 392 2.01 3.12 -23.06
CA ASP A 392 1.96 4.45 -22.44
C ASP A 392 1.71 4.37 -20.93
N ILE A 393 0.89 3.39 -20.51
CA ILE A 393 0.61 3.16 -19.08
C ILE A 393 1.87 2.61 -18.39
N PHE A 394 2.65 1.74 -19.07
CA PHE A 394 3.95 1.29 -18.56
C PHE A 394 4.90 2.48 -18.39
N ALA A 395 5.00 3.33 -19.40
CA ALA A 395 5.87 4.50 -19.36
C ALA A 395 5.43 5.49 -18.28
N ALA A 396 4.13 5.65 -18.04
CA ALA A 396 3.60 6.56 -17.03
C ALA A 396 4.09 6.18 -15.61
N ILE A 397 4.03 4.90 -15.22
CA ILE A 397 4.56 4.44 -13.93
C ILE A 397 6.08 4.67 -13.83
N ALA A 398 6.80 4.46 -14.92
CA ALA A 398 8.25 4.60 -14.92
C ALA A 398 8.72 6.07 -14.84
N LEU A 399 8.01 6.98 -15.51
CA LEU A 399 8.36 8.41 -15.61
C LEU A 399 7.92 9.23 -14.40
N PHE A 400 6.76 8.92 -13.82
CA PHE A 400 6.19 9.74 -12.75
C PHE A 400 6.86 9.46 -11.39
N ARG A 401 8.11 9.91 -11.26
CA ARG A 401 8.92 9.80 -10.03
C ARG A 401 9.95 10.93 -9.95
N PRO A 402 10.41 11.30 -8.75
CA PRO A 402 11.56 12.19 -8.62
C PRO A 402 12.77 11.64 -9.40
N GLY A 403 13.39 12.46 -10.22
CA GLY A 403 14.51 12.08 -11.08
C GLY A 403 14.12 12.00 -12.56
N PRO A 404 13.37 10.99 -13.02
CA PRO A 404 12.92 10.90 -14.43
C PRO A 404 11.97 12.04 -14.85
N ALA A 405 11.34 12.71 -13.90
CA ALA A 405 10.37 13.79 -14.15
C ALA A 405 10.90 14.90 -15.07
N VAL A 406 12.22 15.10 -15.14
CA VAL A 406 12.87 16.07 -16.04
C VAL A 406 12.62 15.77 -17.52
N ASN A 407 12.36 14.51 -17.86
CA ASN A 407 12.14 14.05 -19.24
C ASN A 407 10.65 13.99 -19.62
N ILE A 408 9.73 14.25 -18.69
CA ILE A 408 8.28 14.13 -18.92
C ILE A 408 7.84 15.04 -20.06
N ASP A 409 8.26 16.30 -20.06
CA ASP A 409 7.82 17.29 -21.06
C ASP A 409 8.31 16.92 -22.47
N SER A 410 9.56 16.47 -22.61
CA SER A 410 10.11 16.01 -23.91
C SER A 410 9.40 14.73 -24.37
N TYR A 411 9.17 13.77 -23.46
CA TYR A 411 8.44 12.55 -23.76
C TYR A 411 7.03 12.85 -24.30
N ILE A 412 6.29 13.74 -23.64
CA ILE A 412 4.94 14.15 -24.08
C ILE A 412 4.98 14.82 -25.42
N ARG A 413 5.89 15.79 -25.64
CA ARG A 413 6.01 16.49 -26.93
C ARG A 413 6.35 15.55 -28.08
N ARG A 414 7.27 14.62 -27.87
CA ARG A 414 7.66 13.61 -28.87
C ARG A 414 6.53 12.63 -29.16
N LYS A 415 5.80 12.17 -28.15
CA LYS A 415 4.61 11.34 -28.31
C LYS A 415 3.53 12.02 -29.18
N HIS A 416 3.33 13.31 -28.97
CA HIS A 416 2.33 14.08 -29.72
C HIS A 416 2.86 14.69 -31.03
N GLY A 417 4.09 14.37 -31.44
CA GLY A 417 4.69 14.87 -32.68
C GLY A 417 5.05 16.37 -32.65
N LEU A 418 5.08 16.98 -31.45
CA LEU A 418 5.44 18.39 -31.24
C LEU A 418 6.95 18.59 -31.14
N GLU A 419 7.71 17.53 -30.96
CA GLU A 419 9.17 17.50 -30.92
C GLU A 419 9.64 16.29 -31.75
N LYS A 420 10.66 16.49 -32.60
CA LYS A 420 11.24 15.42 -33.41
C LYS A 420 11.92 14.39 -32.51
N VAL A 421 11.69 13.11 -32.76
CA VAL A 421 12.41 12.04 -32.08
C VAL A 421 13.82 11.97 -32.66
N GLU A 422 14.82 12.17 -31.83
CA GLU A 422 16.24 12.11 -32.22
C GLU A 422 16.92 10.97 -31.48
N TYR A 423 17.80 10.27 -32.18
CA TYR A 423 18.65 9.21 -31.65
C TYR A 423 20.12 9.68 -31.76
N ILE A 424 20.93 9.42 -30.73
CA ILE A 424 22.36 9.74 -30.76
C ILE A 424 23.04 8.94 -31.87
N ASP A 425 22.55 7.72 -32.12
CA ASP A 425 22.97 6.85 -33.18
C ASP A 425 21.77 6.03 -33.67
N ASP A 426 21.68 5.79 -34.98
CA ASP A 426 20.54 5.09 -35.58
C ASP A 426 20.42 3.63 -35.13
N SER A 427 21.50 3.00 -34.67
CA SER A 427 21.48 1.65 -34.11
C SER A 427 20.67 1.53 -32.81
N LEU A 428 20.41 2.66 -32.14
CA LEU A 428 19.60 2.71 -30.92
C LEU A 428 18.10 2.79 -31.20
N LYS A 429 17.68 2.97 -32.44
CA LYS A 429 16.29 3.16 -32.83
C LYS A 429 15.42 1.99 -32.43
N ASP A 430 15.86 0.77 -32.62
CA ASP A 430 15.09 -0.43 -32.27
C ASP A 430 14.87 -0.56 -30.75
N ILE A 431 15.84 -0.09 -29.96
CA ILE A 431 15.77 -0.14 -28.48
C ILE A 431 14.92 0.99 -27.93
N LEU A 432 15.02 2.19 -28.51
CA LEU A 432 14.46 3.43 -27.95
C LEU A 432 13.18 3.91 -28.64
N SER A 433 12.76 3.29 -29.74
CA SER A 433 11.57 3.72 -30.48
C SER A 433 10.29 3.68 -29.65
N SER A 434 10.13 2.64 -28.82
CA SER A 434 8.98 2.49 -27.92
C SER A 434 8.90 3.57 -26.81
N THR A 435 9.99 4.32 -26.60
CA THR A 435 10.10 5.39 -25.60
C THR A 435 10.49 6.73 -26.21
N TYR A 436 10.23 6.91 -27.52
CA TYR A 436 10.45 8.15 -28.27
C TYR A 436 11.90 8.68 -28.15
N GLY A 437 12.89 7.78 -28.17
CA GLY A 437 14.32 8.13 -28.08
C GLY A 437 14.82 8.46 -26.68
N ILE A 438 14.01 8.25 -25.63
CA ILE A 438 14.39 8.53 -24.25
C ILE A 438 14.63 7.21 -23.52
N ILE A 439 15.77 7.10 -22.82
CA ILE A 439 16.02 5.96 -21.91
C ILE A 439 15.12 6.11 -20.69
N ILE A 440 14.27 5.12 -20.43
CA ILE A 440 13.36 5.08 -19.27
C ILE A 440 13.65 3.83 -18.44
N TYR A 441 13.95 2.71 -19.10
CA TYR A 441 14.07 1.40 -18.48
C TYR A 441 15.51 0.97 -18.30
N GLN A 442 15.78 0.25 -17.21
CA GLN A 442 17.08 -0.38 -16.96
C GLN A 442 17.45 -1.39 -18.05
N GLU A 443 16.46 -2.09 -18.55
CA GLU A 443 16.60 -3.06 -19.66
C GLU A 443 17.12 -2.40 -20.93
N GLN A 444 16.73 -1.16 -21.23
CA GLN A 444 17.27 -0.42 -22.39
C GLN A 444 18.77 -0.14 -22.23
N ILE A 445 19.24 0.17 -21.02
CA ILE A 445 20.68 0.33 -20.75
C ILE A 445 21.44 -0.96 -21.05
N MET A 446 20.89 -2.09 -20.59
CA MET A 446 21.50 -3.41 -20.83
C MET A 446 21.53 -3.77 -22.33
N GLN A 447 20.43 -3.49 -23.04
CA GLN A 447 20.34 -3.72 -24.49
C GLN A 447 21.31 -2.84 -25.28
N ILE A 448 21.47 -1.57 -24.88
CA ILE A 448 22.43 -0.65 -25.50
C ILE A 448 23.87 -1.18 -25.30
N ALA A 449 24.22 -1.58 -24.08
CA ALA A 449 25.55 -2.13 -23.79
C ALA A 449 25.83 -3.41 -24.61
N ALA A 450 24.83 -4.29 -24.74
CA ALA A 450 24.94 -5.51 -25.52
C ALA A 450 25.06 -5.23 -27.02
N SER A 451 24.23 -4.35 -27.58
CA SER A 451 24.22 -4.09 -29.05
C SER A 451 25.44 -3.31 -29.50
N MET A 452 25.86 -2.28 -28.76
CA MET A 452 26.96 -1.40 -29.17
C MET A 452 28.33 -1.91 -28.75
N ALA A 453 28.46 -2.31 -27.47
CA ALA A 453 29.78 -2.67 -26.94
C ALA A 453 30.05 -4.18 -26.91
N GLY A 454 29.06 -5.02 -27.27
CA GLY A 454 29.24 -6.46 -27.32
C GLY A 454 29.20 -7.14 -25.96
N PHE A 455 28.69 -6.46 -24.94
CA PHE A 455 28.50 -7.06 -23.62
C PHE A 455 27.52 -8.24 -23.71
N SER A 456 27.77 -9.29 -22.93
CA SER A 456 26.71 -10.23 -22.63
C SER A 456 25.62 -9.50 -21.80
N LEU A 457 24.40 -9.99 -21.79
CA LEU A 457 23.36 -9.40 -20.95
C LEU A 457 23.70 -9.52 -19.45
N GLY A 458 24.50 -10.51 -19.08
CA GLY A 458 25.04 -10.66 -17.73
C GLY A 458 26.03 -9.54 -17.35
N GLU A 459 27.03 -9.27 -18.23
CA GLU A 459 27.96 -8.15 -18.05
C GLU A 459 27.22 -6.80 -18.03
N ALA A 460 26.21 -6.63 -18.89
CA ALA A 460 25.39 -5.42 -18.90
C ALA A 460 24.60 -5.22 -17.60
N ASP A 461 24.15 -6.28 -16.91
CA ASP A 461 23.57 -6.17 -15.56
C ASP A 461 24.60 -5.77 -14.50
N ILE A 462 25.84 -6.24 -14.61
CA ILE A 462 26.94 -5.83 -13.73
C ILE A 462 27.20 -4.33 -13.88
N LEU A 463 27.32 -3.82 -15.12
CA LEU A 463 27.44 -2.39 -15.42
C LEU A 463 26.30 -1.60 -14.79
N ARG A 464 25.04 -1.97 -15.04
CA ARG A 464 23.85 -1.32 -14.47
C ARG A 464 23.88 -1.26 -12.95
N ARG A 465 24.34 -2.32 -12.27
CA ARG A 465 24.45 -2.37 -10.80
C ARG A 465 25.58 -1.51 -10.26
N ALA A 466 26.74 -1.51 -10.94
CA ALA A 466 27.85 -0.64 -10.58
C ALA A 466 27.41 0.82 -10.53
N MET A 467 26.61 1.22 -11.52
CA MET A 467 26.01 2.55 -11.58
C MET A 467 25.05 2.80 -10.40
N SER A 468 24.09 1.88 -10.15
CA SER A 468 23.09 2.04 -9.08
C SER A 468 23.70 2.08 -7.70
N LYS A 469 24.81 1.37 -7.46
CA LYS A 469 25.56 1.35 -6.20
C LYS A 469 26.63 2.43 -6.11
N LYS A 470 26.82 3.24 -7.18
CA LYS A 470 27.85 4.29 -7.28
C LYS A 470 29.28 3.76 -7.00
N ASN A 471 29.57 2.54 -7.43
CA ASN A 471 30.90 1.96 -7.29
C ASN A 471 31.81 2.55 -8.38
N MET A 472 32.56 3.60 -8.05
CA MET A 472 33.37 4.38 -8.99
C MET A 472 34.51 3.59 -9.62
N GLU A 473 35.09 2.62 -8.91
CA GLU A 473 36.19 1.80 -9.45
C GLU A 473 35.68 0.86 -10.54
N LEU A 474 34.57 0.14 -10.23
CA LEU A 474 33.94 -0.75 -11.20
C LEU A 474 33.38 0.03 -12.39
N LEU A 475 32.81 1.23 -12.17
CA LEU A 475 32.30 2.07 -13.25
C LEU A 475 33.39 2.48 -14.25
N LYS A 476 34.59 2.85 -13.76
CA LYS A 476 35.72 3.21 -14.64
C LYS A 476 36.18 2.02 -15.48
N SER A 477 36.24 0.83 -14.89
CA SER A 477 36.62 -0.38 -15.65
C SER A 477 35.57 -0.74 -16.71
N GLU A 478 34.30 -0.63 -16.38
CA GLU A 478 33.22 -0.89 -17.34
C GLU A 478 33.11 0.19 -18.42
N GLU A 479 33.45 1.45 -18.14
CA GLU A 479 33.56 2.52 -19.14
C GLU A 479 34.60 2.19 -20.20
N VAL A 480 35.81 1.76 -19.79
CA VAL A 480 36.88 1.38 -20.72
C VAL A 480 36.41 0.23 -21.59
N LYS A 481 35.87 -0.83 -21.00
CA LYS A 481 35.33 -1.98 -21.75
C LYS A 481 34.25 -1.57 -22.75
N PHE A 482 33.31 -0.69 -22.32
CA PHE A 482 32.23 -0.21 -23.19
C PHE A 482 32.78 0.54 -24.40
N ILE A 483 33.71 1.47 -24.18
CA ILE A 483 34.28 2.29 -25.25
C ILE A 483 35.10 1.42 -26.20
N GLU A 484 35.97 0.54 -25.70
CA GLU A 484 36.78 -0.37 -26.54
C GLU A 484 35.90 -1.36 -27.33
N GLY A 485 34.90 -1.95 -26.66
CA GLY A 485 33.95 -2.86 -27.31
C GLY A 485 33.16 -2.18 -28.44
N SER A 486 32.73 -0.92 -28.20
CA SER A 486 32.03 -0.11 -29.22
C SER A 486 32.93 0.24 -30.41
N ILE A 487 34.17 0.65 -30.16
CA ILE A 487 35.14 0.95 -31.21
C ILE A 487 35.40 -0.32 -32.08
N ASN A 488 35.56 -1.47 -31.46
CA ASN A 488 35.76 -2.74 -32.18
C ASN A 488 34.55 -3.14 -33.05
N ARG A 489 33.37 -2.58 -32.76
CA ARG A 489 32.14 -2.75 -33.55
C ARG A 489 31.91 -1.63 -34.59
N GLY A 490 32.86 -0.71 -34.76
CA GLY A 490 32.82 0.33 -35.77
C GLY A 490 32.24 1.67 -35.34
N TYR A 491 31.96 1.87 -34.06
CA TYR A 491 31.51 3.16 -33.56
C TYR A 491 32.69 4.11 -33.29
N SER A 492 32.48 5.41 -33.48
CA SER A 492 33.52 6.37 -33.14
C SER A 492 33.71 6.47 -31.61
N LYS A 493 34.90 6.80 -31.14
CA LYS A 493 35.19 7.03 -29.74
C LYS A 493 34.31 8.13 -29.15
N GLU A 494 34.02 9.17 -29.94
CA GLU A 494 33.15 10.28 -29.51
C GLU A 494 31.69 9.84 -29.29
N THR A 495 31.12 9.09 -30.24
CA THR A 495 29.77 8.50 -30.13
C THR A 495 29.68 7.57 -28.94
N SER A 496 30.66 6.68 -28.77
CA SER A 496 30.72 5.72 -27.66
C SER A 496 30.75 6.43 -26.31
N LYS A 497 31.54 7.49 -26.17
CA LYS A 497 31.61 8.29 -24.95
C LYS A 497 30.30 9.01 -24.67
N LYS A 498 29.70 9.70 -25.66
CA LYS A 498 28.41 10.37 -25.51
C LYS A 498 27.31 9.43 -25.04
N ILE A 499 27.27 8.21 -25.59
CA ILE A 499 26.26 7.22 -25.21
C ILE A 499 26.53 6.68 -23.80
N PHE A 500 27.80 6.43 -23.45
CA PHE A 500 28.13 6.04 -22.08
C PHE A 500 27.78 7.11 -21.06
N ASP A 501 28.03 8.38 -21.35
CA ASP A 501 27.65 9.51 -20.49
C ASP A 501 26.12 9.65 -20.38
N LEU A 502 25.38 9.39 -21.47
CA LEU A 502 23.92 9.30 -21.45
C LEU A 502 23.46 8.17 -20.51
N ILE A 503 24.03 6.98 -20.64
CA ILE A 503 23.75 5.83 -19.78
C ILE A 503 24.02 6.18 -18.31
N LEU A 504 25.15 6.82 -18.00
CA LEU A 504 25.51 7.25 -16.65
C LEU A 504 24.47 8.21 -16.04
N ASN A 505 24.01 9.18 -16.81
CA ASN A 505 23.01 10.13 -16.38
C ASN A 505 21.68 9.45 -16.01
N PHE A 506 21.33 8.38 -16.72
CA PHE A 506 20.10 7.61 -16.48
C PHE A 506 20.22 6.47 -15.46
N ALA A 507 21.42 6.07 -15.13
CA ALA A 507 21.68 4.94 -14.25
C ALA A 507 21.03 5.03 -12.86
N ASN A 508 20.94 6.25 -12.33
CA ASN A 508 20.29 6.52 -11.05
C ASN A 508 18.76 6.56 -11.15
N TYR A 509 18.19 6.65 -12.34
CA TYR A 509 16.78 6.93 -12.58
C TYR A 509 16.07 5.85 -13.41
N GLY A 510 16.81 4.94 -14.05
CA GLY A 510 16.24 3.85 -14.83
C GLY A 510 15.27 3.00 -14.02
N PHE A 511 14.09 2.73 -14.60
CA PHE A 511 13.08 1.90 -13.94
C PHE A 511 13.16 0.45 -14.39
N ASN A 512 12.81 -0.49 -13.52
CA ASN A 512 12.66 -1.89 -13.90
C ASN A 512 11.42 -2.04 -14.79
N LYS A 513 11.60 -2.36 -16.08
CA LYS A 513 10.52 -2.55 -17.05
C LYS A 513 9.56 -3.65 -16.63
N SER A 514 10.09 -4.77 -16.14
CA SER A 514 9.29 -5.88 -15.65
C SER A 514 8.33 -5.46 -14.55
N HIS A 515 8.79 -4.65 -13.58
CA HIS A 515 7.96 -4.12 -12.50
C HIS A 515 6.87 -3.17 -13.03
N SER A 516 7.24 -2.28 -13.97
CA SER A 516 6.28 -1.37 -14.61
C SER A 516 5.17 -2.13 -15.33
N VAL A 517 5.52 -3.15 -16.12
CA VAL A 517 4.56 -3.99 -16.85
C VAL A 517 3.60 -4.68 -15.88
N CYS A 518 4.11 -5.34 -14.84
CA CYS A 518 3.27 -6.05 -13.85
C CYS A 518 2.23 -5.13 -13.21
N TYR A 519 2.67 -3.99 -12.69
CA TYR A 519 1.81 -3.06 -11.95
C TYR A 519 0.83 -2.31 -12.86
N SER A 520 1.25 -2.00 -14.07
CA SER A 520 0.35 -1.41 -15.07
C SER A 520 -0.75 -2.38 -15.50
N ILE A 521 -0.46 -3.66 -15.60
CA ILE A 521 -1.48 -4.67 -15.93
C ILE A 521 -2.51 -4.80 -14.79
N VAL A 522 -2.08 -4.77 -13.53
CA VAL A 522 -3.01 -4.73 -12.40
C VAL A 522 -3.88 -3.48 -12.45
N ALA A 523 -3.26 -2.31 -12.66
CA ALA A 523 -3.99 -1.03 -12.77
C ALA A 523 -4.96 -1.03 -13.95
N TYR A 524 -4.54 -1.53 -15.12
CA TYR A 524 -5.37 -1.62 -16.31
C TYR A 524 -6.60 -2.53 -16.09
N LYS A 525 -6.40 -3.71 -15.49
CA LYS A 525 -7.49 -4.63 -15.21
C LYS A 525 -8.45 -4.07 -14.15
N MET A 526 -7.94 -3.33 -13.18
CA MET A 526 -8.76 -2.60 -12.23
C MET A 526 -9.58 -1.49 -12.93
N ALA A 527 -8.99 -0.77 -13.88
CA ALA A 527 -9.68 0.21 -14.70
C ALA A 527 -10.73 -0.42 -15.63
N PHE A 528 -10.47 -1.64 -16.14
CA PHE A 528 -11.47 -2.41 -16.90
C PHE A 528 -12.71 -2.71 -16.06
N LEU A 529 -12.53 -3.15 -14.82
CA LEU A 529 -13.64 -3.39 -13.91
C LEU A 529 -14.41 -2.09 -13.60
N LYS A 530 -13.71 -0.97 -13.47
CA LYS A 530 -14.34 0.35 -13.31
C LYS A 530 -15.15 0.74 -14.54
N ALA A 531 -14.62 0.53 -15.75
CA ALA A 531 -15.29 0.89 -17.00
C ALA A 531 -16.54 0.06 -17.29
N LYS A 532 -16.46 -1.26 -17.04
CA LYS A 532 -17.54 -2.20 -17.42
C LYS A 532 -18.53 -2.46 -16.28
N TYR A 533 -18.08 -2.39 -15.03
CA TYR A 533 -18.86 -2.75 -13.83
C TYR A 533 -18.73 -1.68 -12.73
N PRO A 534 -19.05 -0.41 -13.01
CA PRO A 534 -18.76 0.69 -12.09
C PRO A 534 -19.48 0.56 -10.74
N LYS A 535 -20.72 0.03 -10.69
CA LYS A 535 -21.44 -0.18 -9.41
C LYS A 535 -20.69 -1.13 -8.48
N TYR A 536 -20.23 -2.29 -8.98
CA TYR A 536 -19.47 -3.26 -8.19
C TYR A 536 -18.08 -2.73 -7.84
N PHE A 537 -17.45 -1.99 -8.76
CA PHE A 537 -16.18 -1.33 -8.51
C PHE A 537 -16.26 -0.37 -7.31
N PHE A 538 -17.22 0.58 -7.35
CA PHE A 538 -17.34 1.57 -6.28
C PHE A 538 -17.86 0.97 -4.96
N SER A 539 -18.72 -0.03 -4.99
CA SER A 539 -19.17 -0.74 -3.78
C SER A 539 -17.99 -1.35 -3.01
N ASN A 540 -17.09 -2.04 -3.72
CA ASN A 540 -15.93 -2.67 -3.12
C ASN A 540 -14.83 -1.66 -2.78
N LEU A 541 -14.64 -0.63 -3.58
CA LEU A 541 -13.71 0.45 -3.31
C LEU A 541 -14.08 1.21 -2.03
N LEU A 542 -15.33 1.62 -1.89
CA LEU A 542 -15.89 2.25 -0.68
C LEU A 542 -15.75 1.34 0.54
N SER A 543 -16.02 0.04 0.37
CA SER A 543 -15.86 -0.94 1.46
C SER A 543 -14.41 -1.08 1.93
N SER A 544 -13.44 -0.86 1.06
CA SER A 544 -12.00 -0.92 1.41
C SER A 544 -11.50 0.26 2.23
N VAL A 545 -12.26 1.36 2.31
CA VAL A 545 -11.90 2.60 3.00
C VAL A 545 -12.84 2.96 4.16
N ILE A 546 -13.66 2.01 4.62
CA ILE A 546 -14.49 2.18 5.83
C ILE A 546 -13.61 2.66 6.98
N GLY A 547 -14.05 3.72 7.68
CA GLY A 547 -13.29 4.40 8.73
C GLY A 547 -12.40 5.56 8.26
N SER A 548 -12.37 5.86 6.95
CA SER A 548 -11.69 7.04 6.39
C SER A 548 -12.71 7.99 5.74
N GLU A 549 -13.19 8.98 6.49
CA GLU A 549 -14.20 9.95 6.02
C GLU A 549 -13.79 10.63 4.70
N THR A 550 -12.55 11.12 4.63
CA THR A 550 -12.03 11.84 3.46
C THR A 550 -12.05 10.98 2.20
N LYS A 551 -11.58 9.72 2.28
CA LYS A 551 -11.56 8.81 1.13
C LYS A 551 -12.97 8.34 0.77
N THR A 552 -13.82 8.11 1.76
CA THR A 552 -15.22 7.73 1.53
C THR A 552 -15.94 8.83 0.73
N LEU A 553 -15.80 10.09 1.16
CA LEU A 553 -16.42 11.21 0.46
C LEU A 553 -15.88 11.40 -0.97
N GLU A 554 -14.55 11.27 -1.15
CA GLU A 554 -13.92 11.32 -2.49
C GLU A 554 -14.54 10.27 -3.42
N TYR A 555 -14.68 9.03 -2.97
CA TYR A 555 -15.21 7.93 -3.78
C TYR A 555 -16.72 8.00 -4.00
N ILE A 556 -17.47 8.52 -3.03
CA ILE A 556 -18.91 8.82 -3.20
C ILE A 556 -19.11 9.85 -4.30
N ASN A 557 -18.36 10.94 -4.29
CA ASN A 557 -18.47 11.99 -5.30
C ASN A 557 -18.10 11.48 -6.70
N GLU A 558 -17.06 10.65 -6.80
CA GLU A 558 -16.70 10.02 -8.08
C GLU A 558 -17.76 9.04 -8.58
N ALA A 559 -18.36 8.24 -7.70
CA ALA A 559 -19.47 7.36 -8.05
C ALA A 559 -20.68 8.14 -8.57
N ARG A 560 -21.02 9.25 -7.90
CA ARG A 560 -22.13 10.15 -8.32
C ARG A 560 -21.89 10.78 -9.69
N LYS A 561 -20.66 11.17 -10.03
CA LYS A 561 -20.30 11.66 -11.38
C LYS A 561 -20.58 10.65 -12.48
N LEU A 562 -20.51 9.37 -12.16
CA LEU A 562 -20.85 8.28 -13.09
C LEU A 562 -22.34 7.89 -13.03
N GLY A 563 -23.19 8.68 -12.35
CA GLY A 563 -24.63 8.42 -12.24
C GLY A 563 -24.98 7.29 -11.26
N ILE A 564 -24.07 6.91 -10.36
CA ILE A 564 -24.33 5.88 -9.35
C ILE A 564 -24.87 6.53 -8.09
N ASN A 565 -26.10 6.20 -7.71
CA ASN A 565 -26.72 6.66 -6.47
C ASN A 565 -26.08 5.97 -5.26
N ILE A 566 -25.77 6.75 -4.24
CA ILE A 566 -25.40 6.24 -2.92
C ILE A 566 -26.60 6.44 -2.01
N LEU A 567 -27.17 5.34 -1.58
CA LEU A 567 -28.40 5.29 -0.79
C LEU A 567 -28.07 5.30 0.70
N LEU A 568 -28.95 5.93 1.48
CA LEU A 568 -28.88 5.90 2.94
C LEU A 568 -28.97 4.45 3.45
N PRO A 569 -28.43 4.15 4.63
CA PRO A 569 -28.50 2.82 5.17
C PRO A 569 -29.96 2.44 5.53
N ASP A 570 -30.28 1.16 5.40
CA ASP A 570 -31.54 0.57 5.81
C ASP A 570 -31.30 -0.61 6.73
N ILE A 571 -32.03 -0.68 7.84
CA ILE A 571 -31.82 -1.70 8.87
C ILE A 571 -32.07 -3.12 8.36
N ASN A 572 -32.92 -3.29 7.35
CA ASN A 572 -33.24 -4.58 6.75
C ASN A 572 -32.26 -5.02 5.66
N ILE A 573 -31.56 -4.09 5.01
CA ILE A 573 -30.78 -4.37 3.80
C ILE A 573 -29.26 -4.20 4.01
N SER A 574 -28.89 -3.12 4.72
CA SER A 574 -27.48 -2.74 4.90
C SER A 574 -26.68 -3.77 5.68
N THR A 575 -25.42 -3.94 5.31
CA THR A 575 -24.49 -4.89 5.93
C THR A 575 -23.32 -4.18 6.57
N ASN A 576 -22.25 -4.91 6.87
CA ASN A 576 -20.99 -4.35 7.34
C ASN A 576 -20.14 -3.76 6.19
N LYS A 577 -20.58 -3.89 4.93
CA LYS A 577 -19.91 -3.37 3.74
C LYS A 577 -20.94 -2.66 2.85
N TYR A 578 -20.49 -1.78 1.97
CA TYR A 578 -21.31 -1.25 0.90
C TYR A 578 -21.81 -2.40 0.02
N LYS A 579 -23.05 -2.34 -0.40
CA LYS A 579 -23.69 -3.41 -1.18
C LYS A 579 -24.41 -2.80 -2.40
N VAL A 580 -24.25 -3.44 -3.56
CA VAL A 580 -25.01 -3.08 -4.76
C VAL A 580 -26.46 -3.52 -4.60
N VAL A 581 -27.37 -2.62 -4.86
CA VAL A 581 -28.82 -2.85 -4.94
C VAL A 581 -29.34 -2.29 -6.27
N GLU A 582 -30.60 -2.58 -6.59
CA GLU A 582 -31.20 -2.19 -7.88
C GLU A 582 -30.96 -0.71 -8.23
N ASN A 583 -31.24 0.20 -7.29
CA ASN A 583 -31.21 1.65 -7.51
C ASN A 583 -29.86 2.31 -7.21
N GLY A 584 -28.81 1.54 -6.83
CA GLY A 584 -27.51 2.13 -6.50
C GLY A 584 -26.65 1.28 -5.58
N ILE A 585 -25.92 1.95 -4.69
CA ILE A 585 -25.08 1.34 -3.65
C ILE A 585 -25.61 1.79 -2.30
N ILE A 586 -25.97 0.85 -1.42
CA ILE A 586 -26.46 1.17 -0.09
C ILE A 586 -25.31 1.28 0.91
N PHE A 587 -25.44 2.28 1.79
CA PHE A 587 -24.45 2.59 2.82
C PHE A 587 -24.43 1.52 3.94
N PRO A 588 -23.25 1.13 4.48
CA PRO A 588 -23.14 0.08 5.50
C PRO A 588 -23.49 0.61 6.90
N ILE A 589 -24.07 -0.26 7.74
CA ILE A 589 -24.35 0.06 9.15
C ILE A 589 -23.02 0.24 9.94
N SER A 590 -21.98 -0.50 9.59
CA SER A 590 -20.68 -0.48 10.30
C SER A 590 -19.92 0.85 10.20
N ASN A 591 -20.30 1.75 9.30
CA ASN A 591 -19.67 3.06 9.12
C ASN A 591 -20.48 4.20 9.78
N ILE A 592 -21.47 3.85 10.59
CA ILE A 592 -22.26 4.79 11.40
C ILE A 592 -21.55 4.97 12.75
N LYS A 593 -21.50 6.21 13.23
CA LYS A 593 -20.99 6.54 14.58
C LYS A 593 -21.67 5.68 15.66
N ASN A 594 -20.95 5.27 16.66
CA ASN A 594 -21.42 4.40 17.75
C ASN A 594 -21.86 2.98 17.34
N VAL A 595 -21.68 2.60 16.05
CA VAL A 595 -21.96 1.24 15.57
C VAL A 595 -20.64 0.52 15.28
N GLY A 596 -20.14 -0.22 16.29
CA GLY A 596 -18.93 -1.04 16.12
C GLY A 596 -19.20 -2.32 15.31
N ILE A 597 -18.11 -3.01 14.92
CA ILE A 597 -18.19 -4.25 14.13
C ILE A 597 -19.04 -5.33 14.83
N ILE A 598 -18.92 -5.45 16.17
CA ILE A 598 -19.70 -6.43 16.96
C ILE A 598 -21.19 -6.04 16.94
N THR A 599 -21.50 -4.78 17.21
CA THR A 599 -22.86 -4.22 17.16
C THR A 599 -23.52 -4.45 15.80
N CYS A 600 -22.78 -4.15 14.73
CA CYS A 600 -23.23 -4.39 13.35
C CYS A 600 -23.52 -5.87 13.09
N ARG A 601 -22.68 -6.78 13.58
CA ARG A 601 -22.88 -8.24 13.45
C ARG A 601 -24.12 -8.68 14.21
N ASP A 602 -24.33 -8.19 15.43
CA ASP A 602 -25.49 -8.53 16.25
C ASP A 602 -26.79 -8.10 15.54
N ILE A 603 -26.83 -6.88 14.99
CA ILE A 603 -27.97 -6.38 14.20
C ILE A 603 -28.24 -7.26 12.96
N ILE A 604 -27.20 -7.60 12.19
CA ILE A 604 -27.36 -8.42 10.99
C ILE A 604 -27.85 -9.82 11.35
N ASN A 605 -27.32 -10.42 12.42
CA ASN A 605 -27.72 -11.77 12.84
C ASN A 605 -29.15 -11.81 13.39
N SER A 606 -29.62 -10.72 14.04
CA SER A 606 -31.00 -10.61 14.58
C SER A 606 -32.06 -10.47 13.49
N ARG A 607 -31.62 -10.13 12.26
CA ARG A 607 -32.52 -9.80 11.13
C ARG A 607 -33.27 -11.02 10.56
N GLU A 608 -32.66 -12.24 10.65
CA GLU A 608 -33.18 -13.45 9.99
C GLU A 608 -33.68 -13.21 8.55
N ASN A 609 -35.01 -13.14 8.37
CA ASN A 609 -35.66 -12.87 7.08
C ASN A 609 -36.12 -11.40 6.89
N GLY A 610 -35.69 -10.51 7.80
CA GLY A 610 -36.08 -9.10 7.86
C GLY A 610 -36.89 -8.79 9.11
N PHE A 611 -36.99 -7.51 9.46
CA PHE A 611 -37.85 -7.03 10.52
C PHE A 611 -39.19 -6.63 9.94
N ASN A 612 -40.29 -7.10 10.56
CA ASN A 612 -41.66 -6.88 10.08
C ASN A 612 -42.12 -5.43 10.33
N ASP A 613 -41.83 -4.91 11.50
CA ASP A 613 -42.18 -3.56 11.92
C ASP A 613 -41.13 -3.01 12.90
N ILE A 614 -41.32 -1.78 13.36
CA ILE A 614 -40.39 -1.10 14.29
C ILE A 614 -40.31 -1.81 15.61
N TYR A 615 -41.41 -2.41 16.10
CA TYR A 615 -41.49 -3.13 17.36
C TYR A 615 -40.71 -4.43 17.32
N ASP A 616 -40.91 -5.22 16.28
CA ASP A 616 -40.15 -6.45 16.00
C ASP A 616 -38.64 -6.14 15.88
N CYS A 617 -38.32 -5.07 15.17
CA CYS A 617 -36.92 -4.62 15.03
C CYS A 617 -36.28 -4.32 16.39
N PHE A 618 -36.89 -3.45 17.22
CA PHE A 618 -36.33 -3.05 18.52
C PHE A 618 -36.22 -4.23 19.45
N SER A 619 -37.23 -5.12 19.51
CA SER A 619 -37.24 -6.32 20.34
C SER A 619 -36.10 -7.27 20.02
N LYS A 620 -35.73 -7.41 18.73
CA LYS A 620 -34.68 -8.32 18.27
C LYS A 620 -33.27 -7.74 18.37
N ILE A 621 -33.10 -6.43 18.08
CA ILE A 621 -31.76 -5.80 18.03
C ILE A 621 -31.27 -5.33 19.40
N LEU A 622 -32.16 -4.99 20.35
CA LEU A 622 -31.75 -4.45 21.64
C LEU A 622 -30.92 -5.48 22.42
N SER A 623 -29.68 -5.15 22.73
CA SER A 623 -28.71 -6.03 23.37
C SER A 623 -27.71 -5.21 24.20
N ARG A 624 -26.76 -5.88 24.86
CA ARG A 624 -25.65 -5.21 25.55
C ARG A 624 -24.85 -4.31 24.61
N ASN A 625 -24.73 -4.67 23.34
CA ASN A 625 -23.95 -3.96 22.33
C ASN A 625 -24.78 -2.94 21.55
N VAL A 626 -26.13 -3.01 21.60
CA VAL A 626 -27.07 -2.06 21.00
C VAL A 626 -27.80 -1.34 22.12
N ASN A 627 -27.27 -0.19 22.50
CA ASN A 627 -27.81 0.65 23.56
C ASN A 627 -28.55 1.88 22.98
N LYS A 628 -29.09 2.74 23.84
CA LYS A 628 -29.83 3.95 23.45
C LYS A 628 -29.02 4.84 22.49
N SER A 629 -27.75 5.10 22.79
CA SER A 629 -26.89 5.93 21.94
C SER A 629 -26.66 5.30 20.55
N THR A 630 -26.61 3.98 20.47
CA THR A 630 -26.55 3.26 19.18
C THR A 630 -27.86 3.44 18.40
N LEU A 631 -29.01 3.32 19.08
CA LEU A 631 -30.32 3.51 18.44
C LEU A 631 -30.52 4.94 17.95
N GLU A 632 -30.11 5.94 18.73
CA GLU A 632 -30.09 7.35 18.31
C GLU A 632 -29.25 7.54 17.03
N SER A 633 -28.04 6.97 16.98
CA SER A 633 -27.19 7.04 15.77
C SER A 633 -27.82 6.32 14.56
N LEU A 634 -28.54 5.23 14.75
CA LEU A 634 -29.27 4.54 13.68
C LEU A 634 -30.48 5.34 13.18
N ILE A 635 -31.16 6.07 14.08
CA ILE A 635 -32.25 7.00 13.70
C ILE A 635 -31.68 8.15 12.86
N ASP A 636 -30.61 8.80 13.33
CA ASP A 636 -29.95 9.90 12.64
C ASP A 636 -29.45 9.49 11.26
N ALA A 637 -28.97 8.25 11.16
CA ALA A 637 -28.52 7.66 9.90
C ALA A 637 -29.62 7.18 8.96
N SER A 638 -30.90 7.41 9.28
CA SER A 638 -32.05 6.97 8.45
C SER A 638 -32.24 5.45 8.36
N CYS A 639 -31.67 4.66 9.25
CA CYS A 639 -31.77 3.20 9.17
C CYS A 639 -33.19 2.64 9.30
N PHE A 640 -34.10 3.39 9.89
CA PHE A 640 -35.49 2.99 10.17
C PHE A 640 -36.53 3.63 9.25
N ASP A 641 -36.10 4.43 8.24
CA ASP A 641 -37.02 5.16 7.37
C ASP A 641 -37.99 4.24 6.62
N SER A 642 -37.57 2.99 6.33
CA SER A 642 -38.42 1.95 5.70
C SER A 642 -39.66 1.55 6.53
N PHE A 643 -39.68 1.86 7.82
CA PHE A 643 -40.90 1.64 8.66
C PHE A 643 -41.91 2.78 8.59
N GLY A 644 -41.63 3.86 7.85
CA GLY A 644 -42.57 4.94 7.59
C GLY A 644 -42.69 6.01 8.69
N PHE A 645 -41.76 6.02 9.66
CA PHE A 645 -41.69 7.05 10.69
C PHE A 645 -40.59 8.04 10.44
N ASN A 646 -40.84 9.33 10.66
CA ASN A 646 -39.82 10.36 10.62
C ASN A 646 -38.90 10.32 11.87
N LYS A 647 -37.74 10.96 11.79
CA LYS A 647 -36.73 10.89 12.86
C LYS A 647 -37.23 11.50 14.20
N GLN A 648 -37.90 12.64 14.13
CA GLN A 648 -38.40 13.27 15.34
C GLN A 648 -39.48 12.42 16.06
N THR A 649 -40.32 11.74 15.30
CA THR A 649 -41.28 10.75 15.83
C THR A 649 -40.55 9.60 16.54
N LEU A 650 -39.52 9.04 15.93
CA LEU A 650 -38.74 7.96 16.54
C LEU A 650 -38.01 8.41 17.79
N TYR A 651 -37.40 9.60 17.77
CA TYR A 651 -36.76 10.17 18.97
C TYR A 651 -37.72 10.37 20.12
N TYR A 652 -38.93 10.91 19.84
CA TYR A 652 -39.93 11.15 20.85
C TYR A 652 -40.42 9.86 21.53
N ASN A 653 -40.58 8.79 20.73
CA ASN A 653 -41.07 7.50 21.20
C ASN A 653 -39.96 6.52 21.62
N LEU A 654 -38.66 6.91 21.54
CA LEU A 654 -37.53 6.02 21.72
C LEU A 654 -37.53 5.25 23.04
N ASP A 655 -37.79 5.94 24.14
CA ASP A 655 -37.80 5.31 25.46
C ASP A 655 -38.98 4.30 25.62
N ASN A 656 -40.13 4.58 25.04
CA ASN A 656 -41.25 3.65 24.99
C ASN A 656 -40.96 2.39 24.18
N LEU A 657 -40.28 2.55 23.01
CA LEU A 657 -39.84 1.43 22.19
C LEU A 657 -38.77 0.57 22.88
N ILE A 658 -37.83 1.21 23.59
CA ILE A 658 -36.82 0.49 24.37
C ILE A 658 -37.51 -0.27 25.54
N ASN A 659 -38.41 0.33 26.26
CA ASN A 659 -39.13 -0.34 27.33
C ASN A 659 -39.95 -1.53 26.83
N TYR A 660 -40.66 -1.37 25.71
CA TYR A 660 -41.35 -2.46 25.04
C TYR A 660 -40.40 -3.59 24.68
N ALA A 661 -39.25 -3.31 24.04
CA ALA A 661 -38.25 -4.28 23.67
C ALA A 661 -37.63 -5.02 24.88
N ILE A 662 -37.51 -4.36 26.03
CA ILE A 662 -37.06 -5.02 27.27
C ILE A 662 -38.14 -5.98 27.79
N LEU A 663 -39.40 -5.56 27.84
CA LEU A 663 -40.50 -6.40 28.32
C LEU A 663 -40.73 -7.65 27.44
N THR A 664 -40.57 -7.54 26.12
CA THR A 664 -40.73 -8.67 25.18
C THR A 664 -39.60 -9.70 25.24
N LYS A 665 -38.49 -9.42 25.94
CA LYS A 665 -37.44 -10.42 26.21
C LYS A 665 -37.82 -11.43 27.29
N ASP A 666 -38.57 -10.94 28.28
CA ASP A 666 -38.93 -11.73 29.46
C ASP A 666 -40.35 -12.31 29.37
N LEU A 667 -41.17 -11.79 28.46
CA LEU A 667 -42.57 -12.18 28.26
C LEU A 667 -42.82 -12.54 26.80
N ASP A 668 -43.80 -13.39 26.57
CA ASP A 668 -44.25 -13.70 25.20
C ASP A 668 -44.76 -12.40 24.55
N PRO A 669 -44.25 -12.03 23.34
CA PRO A 669 -44.64 -10.78 22.66
C PRO A 669 -46.17 -10.60 22.50
N ASP A 670 -46.94 -11.68 22.41
CA ASP A 670 -48.37 -11.62 22.25
C ASP A 670 -49.10 -11.11 23.52
N PHE A 671 -48.43 -11.13 24.69
CA PHE A 671 -48.96 -10.60 25.96
C PHE A 671 -48.46 -9.19 26.28
N VAL A 672 -47.55 -8.61 25.49
CA VAL A 672 -47.04 -7.26 25.69
C VAL A 672 -47.75 -6.29 24.76
N ILE A 673 -48.44 -5.32 25.36
CA ILE A 673 -49.16 -4.28 24.58
C ILE A 673 -48.14 -3.39 23.88
N LYS A 674 -48.27 -3.29 22.53
CA LYS A 674 -47.46 -2.35 21.74
C LYS A 674 -47.77 -0.92 22.16
N PRO A 675 -46.77 -0.09 22.49
CA PRO A 675 -47.01 1.32 22.81
C PRO A 675 -47.51 2.06 21.55
N GLU A 676 -48.44 2.97 21.76
CA GLU A 676 -48.88 3.85 20.66
C GLU A 676 -47.76 4.82 20.27
N ILE A 677 -47.50 4.98 18.99
CA ILE A 677 -46.49 5.91 18.48
C ILE A 677 -47.13 7.27 18.22
N GLU A 678 -46.77 8.25 19.06
CA GLU A 678 -47.18 9.62 18.86
C GLU A 678 -46.40 10.29 17.74
N ILE A 679 -47.09 10.65 16.65
CA ILE A 679 -46.49 11.29 15.47
C ILE A 679 -46.12 12.73 15.78
N LYS A 680 -44.91 13.13 15.41
CA LYS A 680 -44.35 14.48 15.51
C LYS A 680 -44.00 15.04 14.17
N GLU A 681 -43.97 16.38 14.02
CA GLU A 681 -43.40 17.03 12.86
C GLU A 681 -41.91 16.69 12.74
N GLU A 682 -41.41 16.59 11.49
CA GLU A 682 -39.99 16.27 11.25
C GLU A 682 -39.08 17.46 11.65
N PHE A 683 -37.84 17.15 12.02
CA PHE A 683 -36.80 18.14 12.22
C PHE A 683 -36.62 19.05 11.00
N SER A 684 -36.19 20.29 11.21
CA SER A 684 -35.83 21.15 10.08
C SER A 684 -34.73 20.53 9.21
N LYS A 685 -34.72 20.83 7.92
CA LYS A 685 -33.69 20.33 6.99
C LYS A 685 -32.27 20.61 7.50
N ARG A 686 -32.05 21.73 8.18
CA ARG A 686 -30.75 22.09 8.76
C ARG A 686 -30.36 21.14 9.90
N GLU A 687 -31.30 20.80 10.79
CA GLU A 687 -31.06 19.87 11.89
C GLU A 687 -30.80 18.47 11.35
N LEU A 688 -31.60 18.00 10.37
CA LEU A 688 -31.39 16.69 9.73
C LEU A 688 -29.99 16.56 9.15
N LEU A 689 -29.51 17.57 8.42
CA LEU A 689 -28.18 17.57 7.84
C LEU A 689 -27.06 17.66 8.92
N ALA A 690 -27.32 18.38 10.01
CA ALA A 690 -26.36 18.45 11.12
C ALA A 690 -26.20 17.09 11.81
N ASN A 691 -27.31 16.40 12.08
CA ASN A 691 -27.32 15.05 12.67
C ASN A 691 -26.68 14.03 11.73
N GLU A 692 -26.97 14.10 10.43
CA GLU A 692 -26.35 13.26 9.39
C GLU A 692 -24.81 13.42 9.37
N LYS A 693 -24.33 14.68 9.42
CA LYS A 693 -22.90 14.97 9.46
C LYS A 693 -22.26 14.43 10.75
N GLU A 694 -22.96 14.51 11.88
CA GLU A 694 -22.46 13.94 13.13
C GLU A 694 -22.35 12.42 13.06
N CYS A 695 -23.27 11.77 12.36
CA CYS A 695 -23.36 10.32 12.21
C CYS A 695 -22.33 9.75 11.24
N PHE A 696 -22.12 10.38 10.08
CA PHE A 696 -21.26 9.89 9.01
C PHE A 696 -19.90 10.60 8.92
N GLY A 697 -19.76 11.79 9.57
CA GLY A 697 -18.59 12.68 9.41
C GLY A 697 -18.67 13.61 8.18
N PHE A 698 -19.66 13.42 7.31
CA PHE A 698 -19.91 14.21 6.11
C PHE A 698 -21.41 14.24 5.74
N TYR A 699 -21.78 15.06 4.77
CA TYR A 699 -23.15 15.13 4.26
C TYR A 699 -23.37 14.10 3.16
N LEU A 700 -24.33 13.18 3.36
CA LEU A 700 -24.62 12.08 2.43
C LEU A 700 -25.87 12.33 1.60
N SER A 701 -26.99 12.76 2.20
CA SER A 701 -28.27 12.94 1.52
C SER A 701 -28.31 14.22 0.67
N ASP A 702 -27.89 15.33 1.27
CA ASP A 702 -27.86 16.64 0.62
C ASP A 702 -26.77 17.50 1.28
N HIS A 703 -26.44 18.65 0.72
CA HIS A 703 -25.45 19.57 1.29
C HIS A 703 -26.10 20.88 1.72
N PRO A 704 -25.71 21.49 2.87
CA PRO A 704 -26.30 22.75 3.35
C PRO A 704 -26.29 23.88 2.33
N THR A 705 -25.32 23.88 1.40
CA THR A 705 -25.24 24.91 0.32
C THR A 705 -26.39 24.85 -0.65
N THR A 706 -27.04 23.71 -0.84
CA THR A 706 -28.17 23.57 -1.79
C THR A 706 -29.35 24.47 -1.39
N ILE A 707 -29.55 24.67 -0.09
CA ILE A 707 -30.58 25.57 0.45
C ILE A 707 -30.36 27.04 0.00
N TYR A 708 -29.10 27.42 -0.19
CA TYR A 708 -28.70 28.80 -0.47
C TYR A 708 -28.37 29.02 -1.97
N LYS A 709 -28.00 27.97 -2.71
CA LYS A 709 -27.68 28.08 -4.14
C LYS A 709 -28.83 28.67 -4.97
N SER A 710 -30.08 28.36 -4.63
CA SER A 710 -31.24 28.90 -5.31
C SER A 710 -31.46 30.42 -5.10
N ARG A 711 -30.73 31.06 -4.19
CA ARG A 711 -30.86 32.49 -3.84
C ARG A 711 -29.82 33.40 -4.49
N VAL A 712 -28.88 32.81 -5.23
CA VAL A 712 -27.74 33.54 -5.82
C VAL A 712 -27.65 33.16 -7.30
N ASP A 713 -27.52 34.15 -8.18
CA ASP A 713 -27.38 33.94 -9.61
C ASP A 713 -25.94 33.68 -10.04
N ASN A 714 -25.75 32.95 -11.12
CA ASN A 714 -24.46 32.69 -11.75
C ASN A 714 -23.43 32.03 -10.81
N ILE A 715 -23.86 31.02 -10.06
CA ILE A 715 -22.99 30.25 -9.17
C ILE A 715 -22.19 29.23 -9.97
N ILE A 716 -20.90 29.13 -9.65
CA ILE A 716 -20.00 28.08 -10.12
C ILE A 716 -19.80 27.08 -8.99
N ASN A 717 -19.94 25.80 -9.30
CA ASN A 717 -19.65 24.72 -8.35
C ASN A 717 -18.14 24.61 -8.09
N LEU A 718 -17.75 24.19 -6.90
CA LEU A 718 -16.34 24.08 -6.53
C LEU A 718 -15.55 23.17 -7.46
N GLU A 719 -16.12 22.09 -7.97
CA GLU A 719 -15.45 21.19 -8.92
C GLU A 719 -15.10 21.88 -10.25
N ASP A 720 -15.87 22.90 -10.67
CA ASP A 720 -15.66 23.64 -11.91
C ASP A 720 -14.71 24.83 -11.76
N VAL A 721 -14.38 25.27 -10.54
CA VAL A 721 -13.52 26.42 -10.26
C VAL A 721 -12.20 26.37 -11.05
N PRO A 722 -11.50 25.23 -11.19
CA PRO A 722 -10.27 25.15 -11.98
C PRO A 722 -10.42 25.56 -13.45
N LYS A 723 -11.63 25.52 -14.03
CA LYS A 723 -11.91 25.96 -15.41
C LYS A 723 -11.93 27.48 -15.56
N TYR A 724 -12.00 28.22 -14.45
CA TYR A 724 -12.14 29.68 -14.40
C TYR A 724 -10.87 30.38 -13.91
N PHE A 725 -9.70 29.92 -14.33
CA PHE A 725 -8.42 30.50 -13.94
C PHE A 725 -8.36 32.00 -14.25
N ASN A 726 -7.93 32.80 -13.27
CA ASN A 726 -7.84 34.28 -13.34
C ASN A 726 -9.18 35.01 -13.62
N LYS A 727 -10.33 34.39 -13.29
CA LYS A 727 -11.64 35.03 -13.41
C LYS A 727 -12.25 35.23 -12.02
N ASN A 728 -13.07 36.31 -11.89
CA ASN A 728 -13.92 36.47 -10.72
C ASN A 728 -15.17 35.60 -10.91
N ILE A 729 -15.50 34.80 -9.93
CA ILE A 729 -16.64 33.87 -9.92
C ILE A 729 -17.41 33.98 -8.62
N ASN A 730 -18.70 33.65 -8.66
CA ASN A 730 -19.52 33.48 -7.48
C ASN A 730 -19.60 32.01 -7.08
N ILE A 731 -19.34 31.72 -5.81
CA ILE A 731 -19.47 30.39 -5.22
C ILE A 731 -20.30 30.46 -3.95
N VAL A 732 -21.07 29.42 -3.66
CA VAL A 732 -21.74 29.22 -2.38
C VAL A 732 -21.11 28.04 -1.69
N VAL A 733 -20.51 28.27 -0.55
CA VAL A 733 -19.74 27.24 0.17
C VAL A 733 -20.08 27.22 1.67
N MET A 734 -19.95 26.05 2.26
CA MET A 734 -19.91 25.84 3.68
C MET A 734 -18.46 25.93 4.17
N ILE A 735 -18.22 26.71 5.21
CA ILE A 735 -16.88 26.80 5.83
C ILE A 735 -16.74 25.65 6.82
N GLU A 736 -15.85 24.72 6.51
CA GLU A 736 -15.62 23.53 7.33
C GLU A 736 -14.59 23.78 8.42
N LYS A 737 -13.51 24.48 8.09
CA LYS A 737 -12.41 24.75 9.01
C LYS A 737 -11.71 26.05 8.67
N VAL A 738 -11.37 26.84 9.67
CA VAL A 738 -10.62 28.11 9.52
C VAL A 738 -9.29 28.00 10.21
N ARG A 739 -8.22 28.44 9.53
CA ARG A 739 -6.88 28.58 10.08
C ARG A 739 -6.35 29.99 9.82
N VAL A 740 -6.25 30.78 10.88
CA VAL A 740 -5.67 32.11 10.83
C VAL A 740 -4.16 32.04 10.97
N VAL A 741 -3.41 32.77 10.14
CA VAL A 741 -1.94 32.86 10.17
C VAL A 741 -1.51 34.31 10.03
N ASN A 742 -0.35 34.63 10.57
CA ASN A 742 0.30 35.95 10.36
C ASN A 742 1.18 35.85 9.11
N THR A 743 1.11 36.87 8.26
CA THR A 743 2.02 37.05 7.13
C THR A 743 3.41 37.50 7.61
N LYS A 744 4.40 37.57 6.70
CA LYS A 744 5.73 38.11 7.00
C LYS A 744 5.69 39.55 7.51
N ASN A 745 4.68 40.32 7.15
CA ASN A 745 4.47 41.71 7.56
C ASN A 745 3.61 41.80 8.85
N ASN A 746 3.37 40.70 9.55
CA ASN A 746 2.56 40.60 10.76
C ASN A 746 1.06 40.91 10.56
N ASP A 747 0.57 40.99 9.33
CA ASP A 747 -0.86 41.07 9.03
C ASP A 747 -1.52 39.72 9.18
N ARG A 748 -2.78 39.68 9.59
CA ARG A 748 -3.56 38.44 9.69
C ARG A 748 -4.23 38.07 8.37
N MET A 749 -4.13 36.83 7.97
CA MET A 749 -4.86 36.21 6.86
C MET A 749 -5.44 34.88 7.28
N ALA A 750 -6.42 34.35 6.54
CA ALA A 750 -7.01 33.06 6.84
C ALA A 750 -6.98 32.12 5.65
N PHE A 751 -6.70 30.87 5.93
CA PHE A 751 -6.99 29.74 5.06
C PHE A 751 -8.23 29.03 5.63
N PHE A 752 -9.13 28.67 4.78
CA PHE A 752 -10.28 27.88 5.20
C PHE A 752 -10.61 26.78 4.21
N LEU A 753 -10.89 25.62 4.77
CA LEU A 753 -11.45 24.51 4.03
C LEU A 753 -12.92 24.80 3.82
N ALA A 754 -13.34 24.81 2.58
CA ALA A 754 -14.73 25.03 2.19
C ALA A 754 -15.26 23.84 1.40
N SER A 755 -16.56 23.58 1.49
CA SER A 755 -17.24 22.52 0.74
C SER A 755 -18.51 23.04 0.09
N ASP A 756 -18.88 22.41 -1.00
CA ASP A 756 -20.24 22.46 -1.54
C ASP A 756 -20.72 21.03 -1.85
N ASP A 757 -21.86 20.87 -2.48
CA ASP A 757 -22.43 19.57 -2.88
C ASP A 757 -21.59 18.82 -3.94
N THR A 758 -20.55 19.45 -4.52
CA THR A 758 -19.74 18.87 -5.59
C THR A 758 -18.30 18.56 -5.16
N ALA A 759 -17.68 19.43 -4.34
CA ALA A 759 -16.27 19.29 -3.97
C ALA A 759 -15.91 19.98 -2.65
N GLN A 760 -14.65 19.77 -2.22
CA GLN A 760 -14.00 20.56 -1.17
C GLN A 760 -12.80 21.28 -1.76
N ALA A 761 -12.52 22.50 -1.28
CA ALA A 761 -11.40 23.32 -1.71
C ALA A 761 -10.79 24.14 -0.56
N ASP A 762 -9.49 24.34 -0.62
CA ASP A 762 -8.79 25.30 0.24
C ASP A 762 -8.93 26.70 -0.37
N LEU A 763 -9.51 27.61 0.38
CA LEU A 763 -9.69 29.01 0.00
C LEU A 763 -8.83 29.91 0.88
N THR A 764 -8.38 31.05 0.32
CA THR A 764 -7.49 31.99 1.03
C THR A 764 -8.13 33.36 1.12
N LEU A 765 -8.27 33.89 2.33
CA LEU A 765 -8.60 35.29 2.58
C LEU A 765 -7.32 36.08 2.86
N PHE A 766 -6.94 36.89 1.87
CA PHE A 766 -5.81 37.83 2.03
C PHE A 766 -6.10 38.91 3.08
N PRO A 767 -5.09 39.56 3.67
CA PRO A 767 -5.24 40.45 4.83
C PRO A 767 -6.32 41.53 4.70
N LYS A 768 -6.41 42.19 3.57
CA LYS A 768 -7.41 43.24 3.31
C LYS A 768 -8.85 42.70 3.37
N VAL A 769 -9.07 41.49 2.85
CA VAL A 769 -10.39 40.85 2.83
C VAL A 769 -10.68 40.27 4.22
N TYR A 770 -9.70 39.62 4.82
CA TYR A 770 -9.81 39.05 6.16
C TYR A 770 -10.18 40.09 7.20
N SER A 771 -9.52 41.28 7.21
CA SER A 771 -9.82 42.37 8.16
C SER A 771 -11.27 42.88 8.05
N LYS A 772 -11.88 42.79 6.85
CA LYS A 772 -13.25 43.23 6.59
C LYS A 772 -14.31 42.20 7.00
N TYR A 773 -14.00 40.92 6.90
CA TYR A 773 -14.98 39.82 7.04
C TYR A 773 -14.57 38.79 8.12
N LYS A 774 -13.68 39.12 9.05
CA LYS A 774 -13.17 38.21 10.09
C LYS A 774 -14.22 37.79 11.12
N ASP A 775 -15.25 38.58 11.30
CA ASP A 775 -16.40 38.33 12.19
C ASP A 775 -17.49 37.58 11.42
#